data_67fb34e302369dce9f7fb19f9fc470e1
#
_entry.id   67fb34e302369dce9f7fb19f9fc470e1
#
_cell.length_a   1.000
_cell.length_b   1.000
_cell.length_c   1.000
_cell.angle_alpha   90.00
_cell.angle_beta   90.00
_cell.angle_gamma   90.00
#
_symmetry.space_group_name_H-M   'P 1'
#
loop_
_entity.id
_entity.type
_entity.pdbx_description
1 polymer ?
#
loop_
_entity_poly.entity_id
_entity_poly.type
_entity_poly.pdbx_seq_one_letter_code
_entity_poly.pdbx_strand_id
1 'polypeptide(L)'
;MANYLMIRRQWTNITFMLITTSFTLTGIVSGGLCTSVSAEQNMGRMNAGRMNMSKSPLGNSDFSRLMTHSMTHMDQDMMAAPMTGDPDHDFAAMMIPHHQGAIAMAQAVLLDGKDSVLRRMAQEIIVTQEQEIDVMQRRLLILNRMAVKHAAVNTRRLAETGKLVADTTEKSSHLSLVPSGASPALSGSDRVYTADQTSNTVSVIDPFTNTLLGLIRLGDPVPAALSPLYKGALLVHGLGFSPDHRTLAVVSIGSNSVTLIDTATNAITGTVYVGRSPHEAFFTPSGKQLWVAVRGEDYVSVIDPIKMKEIRRIPTANGPGMVLFRPDGRYAFVPSSFTPELDVVDVRTYQVAARIKQTSVFSPNLGVSKDGAEVWFTLKDTGKTQVISAKPPFETLSTLTTGPITNHVALVDNANGHFAYITVGGLNVVKVYRRGRTPVLAATIPTGDLPHGIWPSGDGTRVYIGLENGDAVQAIDTLSNKVIATIPVGQLPQAVVYVPNAVSANAGITNAGITGLVPLGEASNAAHLVLTAPTGSHSTAQASVVVNSLGLLDNLQIAATGLIPGQSYQLSLVPSLTMPYGNQEALIRFKANASGSAIAQALGPLRQVLTAPQSTDQDLKQRFLIVTEVGSGQAVLLQAVRGST
;
A
#
# COMPACT_ATOMS: atom_id res chain seq x y z
N MET A 1 2.00 -30.26 33.91
CA MET A 1 2.82 -30.28 32.67
C MET A 1 2.17 -31.17 31.59
N ALA A 2 0.91 -30.95 31.25
CA ALA A 2 0.22 -31.75 30.22
C ALA A 2 -0.87 -31.02 29.45
N ASN A 3 -0.84 -29.67 29.40
CA ASN A 3 -1.84 -28.86 28.69
C ASN A 3 -1.24 -27.75 27.78
N TYR A 4 0.02 -27.90 27.34
CA TYR A 4 0.68 -26.88 26.51
C TYR A 4 0.98 -27.33 25.06
N LEU A 5 0.50 -28.51 24.65
CA LEU A 5 0.84 -29.14 23.35
C LEU A 5 -0.35 -29.30 22.39
N MET A 6 -1.54 -28.79 22.70
CA MET A 6 -2.73 -28.96 21.82
C MET A 6 -3.17 -27.72 21.04
N ILE A 7 -2.53 -26.56 21.17
CA ILE A 7 -2.92 -25.32 20.46
C ILE A 7 -2.07 -25.03 19.21
N ARG A 8 -1.08 -25.88 18.92
CA ARG A 8 -0.18 -25.66 17.77
C ARG A 8 -0.60 -26.32 16.45
N ARG A 9 -1.80 -26.92 16.35
CA ARG A 9 -2.22 -27.72 15.17
C ARG A 9 -3.40 -27.16 14.37
N GLN A 10 -3.88 -25.95 14.61
CA GLN A 10 -5.04 -25.38 13.88
C GLN A 10 -4.79 -24.09 13.12
N TRP A 11 -3.54 -23.59 12.98
CA TRP A 11 -3.23 -22.33 12.28
C TRP A 11 -2.31 -22.50 11.07
N THR A 12 -2.28 -23.68 10.44
CA THR A 12 -1.42 -23.96 9.27
C THR A 12 -2.19 -24.17 7.96
N ASN A 13 -3.31 -23.53 7.74
CA ASN A 13 -4.02 -23.62 6.46
C ASN A 13 -4.62 -22.28 6.03
N ILE A 14 -3.84 -21.21 5.99
CA ILE A 14 -4.03 -20.07 5.10
C ILE A 14 -2.64 -19.67 4.62
N THR A 15 -2.10 -20.46 3.72
CA THR A 15 -0.83 -20.18 3.06
C THR A 15 -1.11 -19.77 1.63
N PHE A 16 -0.70 -18.57 1.33
CA PHE A 16 -0.36 -18.03 0.04
C PHE A 16 0.06 -19.07 -1.00
N MET A 17 -0.67 -19.12 -2.09
CA MET A 17 -0.22 -19.77 -3.31
C MET A 17 0.67 -18.77 -4.09
N LEU A 18 1.93 -18.69 -3.68
CA LEU A 18 3.00 -18.19 -4.53
C LEU A 18 3.38 -19.37 -5.43
N ILE A 19 2.94 -19.34 -6.67
CA ILE A 19 3.36 -20.29 -7.70
C ILE A 19 4.76 -19.88 -8.14
N THR A 20 5.78 -20.44 -7.47
CA THR A 20 7.07 -20.63 -8.10
C THR A 20 6.97 -21.91 -8.91
N THR A 21 6.87 -21.79 -10.24
CA THR A 21 6.94 -22.91 -11.16
C THR A 21 8.36 -23.46 -11.19
N SER A 22 8.64 -24.41 -10.30
CA SER A 22 9.76 -25.35 -10.50
C SER A 22 9.16 -26.68 -10.89
N PHE A 23 9.26 -27.04 -12.15
CA PHE A 23 8.94 -28.38 -12.64
C PHE A 23 10.01 -29.37 -12.19
N THR A 24 9.71 -30.19 -11.19
CA THR A 24 10.40 -31.48 -10.98
C THR A 24 9.43 -32.61 -11.30
N LEU A 25 9.70 -33.30 -12.39
CA LEU A 25 9.07 -34.56 -12.75
C LEU A 25 9.69 -35.67 -11.86
N THR A 26 8.94 -36.16 -10.88
CA THR A 26 9.35 -37.34 -10.11
C THR A 26 8.54 -38.57 -10.55
N GLY A 27 9.23 -39.50 -11.19
CA GLY A 27 8.74 -40.82 -11.41
C GLY A 27 8.82 -41.64 -10.11
N ILE A 28 7.77 -42.43 -9.87
CA ILE A 28 7.64 -43.37 -8.74
C ILE A 28 8.48 -44.63 -9.02
N VAL A 29 9.42 -44.97 -8.15
CA VAL A 29 9.86 -46.34 -7.91
C VAL A 29 10.18 -46.54 -6.43
N SER A 30 9.62 -47.58 -5.91
CA SER A 30 9.63 -48.09 -4.54
C SER A 30 11.00 -48.57 -4.02
N GLY A 31 11.22 -48.36 -2.73
CA GLY A 31 11.90 -49.35 -1.85
C GLY A 31 13.30 -49.04 -1.36
N GLY A 32 13.48 -48.96 -0.04
CA GLY A 32 14.73 -49.36 0.62
C GLY A 32 15.44 -48.35 1.52
N LEU A 33 15.16 -48.46 2.81
CA LEU A 33 16.00 -48.32 4.04
C LEU A 33 17.31 -47.51 4.09
N CYS A 34 17.30 -46.61 5.09
CA CYS A 34 18.33 -46.23 6.08
C CYS A 34 19.77 -45.90 5.67
N THR A 35 20.27 -44.75 6.03
CA THR A 35 21.16 -44.47 7.18
C THR A 35 21.71 -43.04 7.11
N SER A 36 21.80 -42.40 8.25
CA SER A 36 22.42 -41.12 8.54
C SER A 36 23.94 -41.13 8.38
N VAL A 37 24.52 -40.11 7.76
CA VAL A 37 25.90 -39.65 8.07
C VAL A 37 26.01 -38.16 7.73
N SER A 38 26.48 -37.42 8.72
CA SER A 38 26.96 -36.04 8.66
C SER A 38 28.24 -35.92 7.82
N ALA A 39 28.41 -34.87 7.05
CA ALA A 39 29.72 -34.44 6.60
C ALA A 39 29.80 -32.94 6.32
N GLU A 40 30.80 -32.36 6.90
CA GLU A 40 31.33 -31.03 6.76
C GLU A 40 31.95 -30.75 5.39
N GLN A 41 31.90 -29.45 5.05
CA GLN A 41 32.84 -28.67 4.24
C GLN A 41 33.66 -29.34 3.12
N ASN A 42 33.44 -28.84 1.90
CA ASN A 42 34.57 -28.47 1.02
C ASN A 42 34.11 -27.58 -0.14
N MET A 43 34.68 -26.36 -0.18
CA MET A 43 34.66 -25.52 -1.37
C MET A 43 35.68 -26.08 -2.38
N GLY A 44 35.22 -26.60 -3.48
CA GLY A 44 36.04 -27.06 -4.58
C GLY A 44 35.43 -26.74 -5.92
N ARG A 45 36.18 -26.05 -6.75
CA ARG A 45 36.00 -25.70 -8.15
C ARG A 45 34.94 -26.51 -8.91
N MET A 46 33.89 -25.82 -9.37
CA MET A 46 32.98 -26.41 -10.35
C MET A 46 33.65 -26.49 -11.71
N ASN A 47 34.06 -27.68 -12.07
CA ASN A 47 34.40 -28.05 -13.44
C ASN A 47 33.09 -28.20 -14.24
N ALA A 48 33.05 -27.58 -15.43
CA ALA A 48 31.95 -27.73 -16.38
C ALA A 48 31.83 -29.20 -16.81
N GLY A 49 31.01 -29.95 -16.05
CA GLY A 49 30.62 -31.30 -16.43
C GLY A 49 29.49 -31.24 -17.46
N ARG A 50 29.77 -31.66 -18.69
CA ARG A 50 28.76 -31.98 -19.71
C ARG A 50 27.70 -32.89 -19.06
N MET A 51 26.47 -32.37 -18.86
CA MET A 51 25.31 -33.21 -18.58
C MET A 51 25.04 -34.06 -19.84
N ASN A 52 25.35 -35.32 -19.73
CA ASN A 52 24.97 -36.34 -20.70
C ASN A 52 23.46 -36.59 -20.51
N MET A 53 22.63 -35.93 -21.30
CA MET A 53 21.19 -36.24 -21.37
C MET A 53 21.05 -37.63 -21.99
N SER A 54 20.81 -38.65 -21.14
CA SER A 54 20.37 -39.94 -21.61
C SER A 54 19.06 -39.78 -22.40
N LYS A 55 19.06 -40.23 -23.64
CA LYS A 55 17.90 -40.28 -24.53
C LYS A 55 16.73 -41.01 -23.87
N SER A 56 15.79 -40.23 -23.32
CA SER A 56 14.42 -40.71 -23.13
C SER A 56 13.74 -40.78 -24.50
N PRO A 57 12.97 -41.81 -24.83
CA PRO A 57 12.26 -41.87 -26.11
C PRO A 57 11.06 -40.92 -26.06
N LEU A 58 11.30 -39.63 -26.26
CA LEU A 58 10.26 -38.70 -26.66
C LEU A 58 9.82 -39.09 -28.06
N GLY A 59 8.53 -39.40 -28.22
CA GLY A 59 7.95 -39.83 -29.49
C GLY A 59 8.26 -38.86 -30.63
N ASN A 60 8.31 -39.38 -31.82
CA ASN A 60 8.61 -38.65 -33.06
C ASN A 60 7.45 -37.73 -33.52
N SER A 61 6.67 -37.16 -32.60
CA SER A 61 5.59 -36.23 -32.92
C SER A 61 6.14 -34.82 -33.19
N ASP A 62 5.43 -34.06 -34.00
CA ASP A 62 5.79 -32.66 -34.31
C ASP A 62 5.85 -31.82 -33.02
N PHE A 63 4.97 -32.06 -32.07
CA PHE A 63 4.99 -31.45 -30.75
C PHE A 63 6.31 -31.69 -30.01
N SER A 64 6.78 -32.93 -29.94
CA SER A 64 8.05 -33.26 -29.27
C SER A 64 9.26 -32.58 -29.91
N ARG A 65 9.24 -32.46 -31.23
CA ARG A 65 10.30 -31.74 -31.98
C ARG A 65 10.25 -30.24 -31.69
N LEU A 66 9.08 -29.61 -31.69
CA LEU A 66 8.88 -28.20 -31.36
C LEU A 66 9.32 -27.90 -29.92
N MET A 67 8.91 -28.72 -28.95
CA MET A 67 9.32 -28.56 -27.56
C MET A 67 10.84 -28.65 -27.37
N THR A 68 11.48 -29.67 -27.96
CA THR A 68 12.93 -29.84 -27.88
C THR A 68 13.67 -28.71 -28.56
N HIS A 69 13.19 -28.23 -29.70
CA HIS A 69 13.77 -27.09 -30.43
C HIS A 69 13.68 -25.81 -29.59
N SER A 70 12.49 -25.50 -29.01
CA SER A 70 12.27 -24.31 -28.18
C SER A 70 13.17 -24.30 -26.96
N MET A 71 13.31 -25.43 -26.26
CA MET A 71 14.21 -25.55 -25.11
C MET A 71 15.67 -25.37 -25.50
N THR A 72 16.13 -26.02 -26.60
CA THR A 72 17.51 -25.90 -27.02
C THR A 72 17.88 -24.49 -27.43
N HIS A 73 16.97 -23.80 -28.12
CA HIS A 73 17.17 -22.42 -28.54
C HIS A 73 17.20 -21.47 -27.32
N MET A 74 16.28 -21.66 -26.40
CA MET A 74 16.25 -20.92 -25.13
C MET A 74 17.58 -21.01 -24.38
N ASP A 75 18.10 -22.25 -24.19
CA ASP A 75 19.36 -22.48 -23.47
C ASP A 75 20.54 -21.81 -24.20
N GLN A 76 20.59 -21.88 -25.52
CA GLN A 76 21.64 -21.26 -26.35
C GLN A 76 21.61 -19.73 -26.21
N ASP A 77 20.45 -19.13 -26.32
CA ASP A 77 20.27 -17.69 -26.25
C ASP A 77 20.54 -17.14 -24.84
N MET A 78 20.15 -17.87 -23.80
CA MET A 78 20.52 -17.54 -22.41
C MET A 78 22.03 -17.56 -22.19
N MET A 79 22.73 -18.58 -22.74
CA MET A 79 24.19 -18.65 -22.64
C MET A 79 24.91 -17.56 -23.46
N ALA A 80 24.29 -17.05 -24.50
CA ALA A 80 24.81 -15.98 -25.35
C ALA A 80 24.48 -14.58 -24.84
N ALA A 81 23.65 -14.47 -23.79
CA ALA A 81 23.23 -13.19 -23.26
C ALA A 81 24.42 -12.34 -22.79
N PRO A 82 24.48 -11.03 -23.16
CA PRO A 82 25.57 -10.17 -22.77
C PRO A 82 25.56 -9.91 -21.28
N MET A 83 26.63 -10.31 -20.57
CA MET A 83 26.80 -10.10 -19.14
C MET A 83 27.73 -8.93 -18.87
N THR A 84 27.29 -7.96 -18.07
CA THR A 84 28.07 -6.75 -17.74
C THR A 84 28.64 -6.77 -16.33
N GLY A 85 28.15 -7.68 -15.48
CA GLY A 85 28.42 -7.69 -14.03
C GLY A 85 27.48 -6.80 -13.23
N ASP A 86 26.59 -6.06 -13.89
CA ASP A 86 25.48 -5.34 -13.24
C ASP A 86 24.30 -6.31 -13.06
N PRO A 87 23.86 -6.59 -11.82
CA PRO A 87 22.80 -7.57 -11.56
C PRO A 87 21.48 -7.26 -12.27
N ASP A 88 21.10 -6.00 -12.40
CA ASP A 88 19.84 -5.60 -13.03
C ASP A 88 19.90 -5.79 -14.54
N HIS A 89 21.04 -5.43 -15.14
CA HIS A 89 21.29 -5.65 -16.56
C HIS A 89 21.32 -7.15 -16.88
N ASP A 90 22.12 -7.90 -16.15
CA ASP A 90 22.40 -9.31 -16.42
C ASP A 90 21.14 -10.16 -16.20
N PHE A 91 20.34 -9.84 -15.19
CA PHE A 91 19.03 -10.46 -14.98
C PHE A 91 18.11 -10.25 -16.21
N ALA A 92 17.95 -9.01 -16.67
CA ALA A 92 17.08 -8.73 -17.80
C ALA A 92 17.59 -9.35 -19.10
N ALA A 93 18.91 -9.34 -19.33
CA ALA A 93 19.54 -9.93 -20.51
C ALA A 93 19.32 -11.45 -20.58
N MET A 94 19.35 -12.16 -19.44
CA MET A 94 19.10 -13.61 -19.37
C MET A 94 17.62 -13.96 -19.42
N MET A 95 16.76 -13.15 -18.78
CA MET A 95 15.33 -13.48 -18.70
C MET A 95 14.57 -13.25 -19.99
N ILE A 96 15.02 -12.36 -20.87
CA ILE A 96 14.41 -12.16 -22.19
C ILE A 96 14.40 -13.46 -23.01
N PRO A 97 15.54 -14.12 -23.29
CA PRO A 97 15.53 -15.38 -24.03
C PRO A 97 14.81 -16.52 -23.29
N HIS A 98 14.84 -16.54 -21.97
CA HIS A 98 14.07 -17.50 -21.18
C HIS A 98 12.56 -17.37 -21.46
N HIS A 99 12.04 -16.14 -21.45
CA HIS A 99 10.64 -15.88 -21.73
C HIS A 99 10.26 -16.18 -23.19
N GLN A 100 11.14 -15.88 -24.13
CA GLN A 100 10.94 -16.23 -25.54
C GLN A 100 10.82 -17.73 -25.75
N GLY A 101 11.66 -18.52 -25.07
CA GLY A 101 11.55 -19.97 -25.08
C GLY A 101 10.26 -20.51 -24.49
N ALA A 102 9.80 -19.93 -23.38
CA ALA A 102 8.52 -20.31 -22.76
C ALA A 102 7.32 -19.96 -23.64
N ILE A 103 7.35 -18.83 -24.36
CA ILE A 103 6.33 -18.47 -25.36
C ILE A 103 6.28 -19.51 -26.48
N ALA A 104 7.45 -19.90 -27.03
CA ALA A 104 7.52 -20.91 -28.09
C ALA A 104 6.98 -22.27 -27.64
N MET A 105 7.27 -22.69 -26.42
CA MET A 105 6.69 -23.91 -25.83
C MET A 105 5.17 -23.80 -25.64
N ALA A 106 4.67 -22.67 -25.19
CA ALA A 106 3.23 -22.43 -25.02
C ALA A 106 2.51 -22.42 -26.38
N GLN A 107 3.10 -21.85 -27.43
CA GLN A 107 2.57 -21.92 -28.79
C GLN A 107 2.46 -23.36 -29.30
N ALA A 108 3.43 -24.23 -29.01
CA ALA A 108 3.33 -25.65 -29.35
C ALA A 108 2.14 -26.35 -28.64
N VAL A 109 1.86 -26.00 -27.37
CA VAL A 109 0.66 -26.48 -26.66
C VAL A 109 -0.62 -25.98 -27.32
N LEU A 110 -0.67 -24.76 -27.83
CA LEU A 110 -1.83 -24.23 -28.53
C LEU A 110 -2.06 -24.93 -29.89
N LEU A 111 -1.01 -25.41 -30.55
CA LEU A 111 -1.14 -26.15 -31.82
C LEU A 111 -1.66 -27.56 -31.60
N ASP A 112 -1.07 -28.32 -30.68
CA ASP A 112 -1.28 -29.77 -30.57
C ASP A 112 -2.03 -30.21 -29.30
N GLY A 113 -2.07 -29.39 -28.25
CA GLY A 113 -2.72 -29.70 -26.97
C GLY A 113 -4.24 -29.75 -27.09
N LYS A 114 -4.87 -30.73 -26.42
CA LYS A 114 -6.33 -30.95 -26.45
C LYS A 114 -7.02 -30.53 -25.16
N ASP A 115 -6.27 -30.44 -24.06
CA ASP A 115 -6.82 -30.07 -22.75
C ASP A 115 -7.13 -28.56 -22.71
N SER A 116 -8.38 -28.20 -22.45
CA SER A 116 -8.85 -26.81 -22.47
C SER A 116 -8.23 -25.94 -21.38
N VAL A 117 -7.84 -26.53 -20.24
CA VAL A 117 -7.19 -25.81 -19.13
C VAL A 117 -5.75 -25.50 -19.51
N LEU A 118 -5.00 -26.50 -20.00
CA LEU A 118 -3.62 -26.32 -20.43
C LEU A 118 -3.51 -25.36 -21.62
N ARG A 119 -4.42 -25.41 -22.57
CA ARG A 119 -4.49 -24.44 -23.69
C ARG A 119 -4.70 -23.01 -23.21
N ARG A 120 -5.58 -22.79 -22.20
CA ARG A 120 -5.80 -21.48 -21.60
C ARG A 120 -4.54 -20.99 -20.88
N MET A 121 -3.92 -21.85 -20.07
CA MET A 121 -2.63 -21.53 -19.43
C MET A 121 -1.54 -21.17 -20.44
N ALA A 122 -1.45 -21.89 -21.55
CA ALA A 122 -0.52 -21.59 -22.61
C ALA A 122 -0.77 -20.20 -23.23
N GLN A 123 -2.04 -19.84 -23.42
CA GLN A 123 -2.42 -18.52 -23.92
C GLN A 123 -2.06 -17.39 -22.93
N GLU A 124 -2.27 -17.62 -21.65
CA GLU A 124 -1.87 -16.70 -20.57
C GLU A 124 -0.34 -16.53 -20.53
N ILE A 125 0.43 -17.60 -20.65
CA ILE A 125 1.90 -17.56 -20.72
C ILE A 125 2.37 -16.69 -21.87
N ILE A 126 1.83 -16.88 -23.07
CA ILE A 126 2.21 -16.10 -24.25
C ILE A 126 2.04 -14.60 -23.96
N VAL A 127 0.83 -14.20 -23.59
CA VAL A 127 0.49 -12.79 -23.40
C VAL A 127 1.30 -12.16 -22.26
N THR A 128 1.45 -12.88 -21.15
CA THR A 128 2.17 -12.36 -19.98
C THR A 128 3.65 -12.18 -20.28
N GLN A 129 4.28 -13.18 -20.88
CA GLN A 129 5.71 -13.14 -21.12
C GLN A 129 6.13 -12.23 -22.28
N GLU A 130 5.27 -12.00 -23.27
CA GLU A 130 5.49 -10.95 -24.28
C GLU A 130 5.59 -9.56 -23.63
N GLN A 131 4.73 -9.27 -22.66
CA GLN A 131 4.76 -7.99 -21.93
C GLN A 131 6.01 -7.86 -21.04
N GLU A 132 6.39 -8.93 -20.36
CA GLU A 132 7.60 -8.94 -19.53
C GLU A 132 8.86 -8.74 -20.37
N ILE A 133 8.94 -9.33 -21.56
CA ILE A 133 10.03 -9.09 -22.51
C ILE A 133 10.10 -7.61 -22.89
N ASP A 134 8.98 -6.97 -23.21
CA ASP A 134 8.94 -5.56 -23.60
C ASP A 134 9.40 -4.64 -22.43
N VAL A 135 8.99 -4.94 -21.20
CA VAL A 135 9.47 -4.22 -20.01
C VAL A 135 10.98 -4.38 -19.84
N MET A 136 11.50 -5.61 -19.90
CA MET A 136 12.92 -5.88 -19.73
C MET A 136 13.76 -5.24 -20.83
N GLN A 137 13.31 -5.25 -22.08
CA GLN A 137 13.99 -4.58 -23.19
C GLN A 137 14.09 -3.06 -22.98
N ARG A 138 12.99 -2.42 -22.53
CA ARG A 138 13.00 -0.99 -22.21
C ARG A 138 13.94 -0.68 -21.04
N ARG A 139 13.97 -1.53 -20.01
CA ARG A 139 14.89 -1.36 -18.88
C ARG A 139 16.35 -1.49 -19.30
N LEU A 140 16.69 -2.47 -20.13
CA LEU A 140 18.04 -2.62 -20.70
C LEU A 140 18.48 -1.37 -21.46
N LEU A 141 17.59 -0.76 -22.26
CA LEU A 141 17.91 0.50 -22.95
C LEU A 141 18.24 1.63 -21.97
N ILE A 142 17.53 1.71 -20.84
CA ILE A 142 17.77 2.73 -19.80
C ILE A 142 19.10 2.44 -19.09
N LEU A 143 19.33 1.21 -18.65
CA LEU A 143 20.56 0.78 -17.96
C LEU A 143 21.80 1.02 -18.81
N ASN A 144 21.73 0.67 -20.10
CA ASN A 144 22.81 0.93 -21.07
C ASN A 144 23.10 2.43 -21.26
N ARG A 145 22.06 3.28 -21.30
CA ARG A 145 22.23 4.75 -21.35
C ARG A 145 22.86 5.31 -20.08
N MET A 146 22.50 4.76 -18.91
CA MET A 146 23.09 5.16 -17.62
C MET A 146 24.56 4.76 -17.54
N ALA A 147 24.93 3.55 -17.97
CA ALA A 147 26.30 3.08 -18.03
C ALA A 147 27.18 3.98 -18.92
N VAL A 148 26.68 4.38 -20.09
CA VAL A 148 27.37 5.31 -20.99
C VAL A 148 27.54 6.69 -20.36
N LYS A 149 26.52 7.19 -19.66
CA LYS A 149 26.59 8.48 -18.93
C LYS A 149 27.63 8.44 -17.79
N HIS A 150 27.66 7.35 -17.00
CA HIS A 150 28.65 7.19 -15.94
C HIS A 150 30.08 7.07 -16.48
N ALA A 151 30.28 6.36 -17.60
CA ALA A 151 31.57 6.30 -18.28
C ALA A 151 32.04 7.68 -18.77
N ALA A 152 31.13 8.49 -19.35
CA ALA A 152 31.42 9.84 -19.81
C ALA A 152 31.74 10.81 -18.65
N VAL A 153 31.04 10.69 -17.52
CA VAL A 153 31.30 11.49 -16.31
C VAL A 153 32.63 11.11 -15.67
N ASN A 154 32.98 9.82 -15.62
CA ASN A 154 34.26 9.37 -15.07
C ASN A 154 35.44 9.81 -15.97
N THR A 155 35.27 9.82 -17.28
CA THR A 155 36.31 10.31 -18.22
C THR A 155 36.52 11.82 -18.05
N ARG A 156 35.44 12.59 -17.79
CA ARG A 156 35.51 14.03 -17.52
C ARG A 156 36.13 14.34 -16.16
N ARG A 157 35.82 13.52 -15.12
CA ARG A 157 36.37 13.66 -13.78
C ARG A 157 37.87 13.34 -13.70
N LEU A 158 38.37 12.44 -14.53
CA LEU A 158 39.81 12.14 -14.68
C LEU A 158 40.57 13.26 -15.38
N ALA A 159 39.89 14.06 -16.21
CA ALA A 159 40.49 15.22 -16.86
C ALA A 159 40.50 16.49 -15.98
N GLU A 160 39.63 16.57 -14.94
CA GLU A 160 39.48 17.73 -14.07
C GLU A 160 40.26 17.63 -12.75
N THR A 161 40.82 16.48 -12.38
CA THR A 161 41.60 16.28 -11.13
C THR A 161 43.00 16.90 -11.15
N GLY A 162 43.33 17.70 -12.18
CA GLY A 162 44.61 18.44 -12.27
C GLY A 162 44.59 19.88 -11.75
N LYS A 163 43.48 20.40 -11.25
CA LYS A 163 43.43 21.76 -10.70
C LYS A 163 42.33 21.91 -9.67
N LEU A 164 42.73 22.22 -8.45
CA LEU A 164 42.05 22.98 -7.39
C LEU A 164 42.11 22.29 -6.03
N VAL A 165 43.18 22.61 -5.34
CA VAL A 165 43.18 22.72 -3.88
C VAL A 165 42.95 24.18 -3.58
N ALA A 166 41.83 24.54 -3.01
CA ALA A 166 41.64 25.77 -2.22
C ALA A 166 40.36 25.66 -1.41
N ASP A 167 40.57 25.46 -0.13
CA ASP A 167 39.95 26.07 1.04
C ASP A 167 38.47 26.51 0.92
N THR A 168 37.57 25.77 1.61
CA THR A 168 36.37 26.36 2.20
C THR A 168 36.09 25.71 3.54
N THR A 169 36.44 26.43 4.57
CA THR A 169 35.96 26.29 5.95
C THR A 169 34.43 26.45 5.95
N GLU A 170 33.68 25.36 5.93
CA GLU A 170 32.26 25.41 6.24
C GLU A 170 32.02 25.64 7.72
N LYS A 171 31.47 26.81 8.01
CA LYS A 171 30.88 27.13 9.30
C LYS A 171 29.72 26.19 9.56
N SER A 172 29.90 25.28 10.51
CA SER A 172 28.83 24.52 11.15
C SER A 172 27.82 25.51 11.75
N SER A 173 26.71 25.74 11.06
CA SER A 173 25.56 26.40 11.65
C SER A 173 24.82 25.37 12.50
N HIS A 174 24.97 25.50 13.82
CA HIS A 174 24.09 24.85 14.79
C HIS A 174 22.66 25.27 14.48
N LEU A 175 21.85 24.34 13.94
CA LEU A 175 20.40 24.49 13.91
C LEU A 175 19.90 24.50 15.34
N SER A 176 19.69 25.69 15.85
CA SER A 176 19.00 25.98 17.09
C SER A 176 17.59 25.38 16.96
N LEU A 177 17.21 24.50 17.88
CA LEU A 177 15.83 24.09 18.10
C LEU A 177 15.00 25.36 18.29
N VAL A 178 14.16 25.68 17.33
CA VAL A 178 13.30 26.87 17.41
C VAL A 178 12.30 26.66 18.53
N PRO A 179 12.26 27.51 19.55
CA PRO A 179 11.19 27.50 20.53
C PRO A 179 9.90 27.92 19.84
N SER A 180 8.79 27.34 20.31
CA SER A 180 7.41 27.60 19.96
C SER A 180 7.11 29.04 19.47
N GLY A 181 7.32 29.27 18.18
CA GLY A 181 6.71 30.38 17.46
C GLY A 181 5.38 29.90 16.88
N ALA A 182 4.45 30.81 16.66
CA ALA A 182 3.21 30.52 15.98
C ALA A 182 3.51 29.75 14.68
N SER A 183 2.81 28.62 14.47
CA SER A 183 2.96 27.83 13.24
C SER A 183 2.69 28.72 12.02
N PRO A 184 3.43 28.58 10.91
CA PRO A 184 3.27 29.43 9.74
C PRO A 184 1.86 29.31 9.17
N ALA A 185 1.27 30.43 8.76
CA ALA A 185 0.00 30.47 8.06
C ALA A 185 0.09 29.71 6.73
N LEU A 186 -1.05 29.25 6.23
CA LEU A 186 -1.19 28.62 4.92
C LEU A 186 -0.53 29.46 3.82
N SER A 187 0.27 28.84 2.98
CA SER A 187 0.96 29.52 1.89
C SER A 187 0.92 28.72 0.58
N GLY A 188 1.06 29.40 -0.56
CA GLY A 188 1.19 28.76 -1.87
C GLY A 188 2.46 27.91 -2.03
N SER A 189 3.39 27.98 -1.07
CA SER A 189 4.57 27.11 -1.00
C SER A 189 4.31 25.76 -0.33
N ASP A 190 3.16 25.60 0.33
CA ASP A 190 2.78 24.38 1.01
C ASP A 190 2.21 23.36 0.03
N ARG A 191 2.27 22.08 0.38
CA ARG A 191 1.66 21.02 -0.41
C ARG A 191 0.96 20.02 0.51
N VAL A 192 -0.16 19.48 -0.01
CA VAL A 192 -0.78 18.27 0.57
C VAL A 192 -0.55 17.12 -0.40
N TYR A 193 -0.11 16.01 0.13
CA TYR A 193 0.12 14.78 -0.62
C TYR A 193 -0.81 13.69 -0.13
N THR A 194 -1.33 12.86 -1.06
CA THR A 194 -2.08 11.65 -0.72
C THR A 194 -1.47 10.43 -1.37
N ALA A 195 -1.50 9.32 -0.65
CA ALA A 195 -1.08 8.01 -1.15
C ALA A 195 -2.31 7.28 -1.72
N ASP A 196 -2.38 7.17 -3.05
CA ASP A 196 -3.53 6.63 -3.76
C ASP A 196 -3.27 5.16 -4.11
N GLN A 197 -3.80 4.25 -3.31
CA GLN A 197 -3.38 2.85 -3.27
C GLN A 197 -3.65 2.09 -4.57
N THR A 198 -4.83 2.22 -5.16
CA THR A 198 -5.20 1.45 -6.35
C THR A 198 -4.60 2.04 -7.63
N SER A 199 -4.53 3.36 -7.75
CA SER A 199 -3.90 4.00 -8.91
C SER A 199 -2.38 3.99 -8.88
N ASN A 200 -1.75 3.60 -7.75
CA ASN A 200 -0.30 3.63 -7.53
C ASN A 200 0.31 5.01 -7.79
N THR A 201 -0.36 6.04 -7.30
CA THR A 201 0.03 7.44 -7.47
C THR A 201 0.15 8.15 -6.13
N VAL A 202 0.80 9.32 -6.16
CA VAL A 202 0.73 10.31 -5.11
C VAL A 202 0.08 11.56 -5.70
N SER A 203 -1.09 11.94 -5.22
CA SER A 203 -1.72 13.19 -5.61
C SER A 203 -1.07 14.38 -4.91
N VAL A 204 -0.87 15.47 -5.64
CA VAL A 204 -0.26 16.70 -5.14
C VAL A 204 -1.28 17.83 -5.21
N ILE A 205 -1.58 18.41 -4.06
CA ILE A 205 -2.62 19.44 -3.88
C ILE A 205 -1.96 20.74 -3.41
N ASP A 206 -2.41 21.86 -3.96
CA ASP A 206 -2.16 23.19 -3.42
C ASP A 206 -3.19 23.49 -2.31
N PRO A 207 -2.79 23.55 -1.03
CA PRO A 207 -3.71 23.84 0.06
C PRO A 207 -4.19 25.30 0.12
N PHE A 208 -3.49 26.22 -0.52
CA PHE A 208 -3.88 27.61 -0.55
C PHE A 208 -5.12 27.85 -1.42
N THR A 209 -5.17 27.16 -2.56
CA THR A 209 -6.31 27.21 -3.51
C THR A 209 -7.26 26.03 -3.36
N ASN A 210 -6.89 24.97 -2.61
CA ASN A 210 -7.59 23.69 -2.52
C ASN A 210 -7.79 23.04 -3.89
N THR A 211 -6.75 23.03 -4.73
CA THR A 211 -6.79 22.46 -6.08
C THR A 211 -5.77 21.36 -6.27
N LEU A 212 -6.14 20.30 -7.00
CA LEU A 212 -5.21 19.27 -7.44
C LEU A 212 -4.23 19.87 -8.46
N LEU A 213 -2.93 19.73 -8.20
CA LEU A 213 -1.88 20.13 -9.14
C LEU A 213 -1.56 19.02 -10.14
N GLY A 214 -1.71 17.76 -9.76
CA GLY A 214 -1.45 16.59 -10.57
C GLY A 214 -1.06 15.38 -9.73
N LEU A 215 -0.64 14.32 -10.41
CA LEU A 215 -0.24 13.06 -9.79
C LEU A 215 1.23 12.76 -10.05
N ILE A 216 1.95 12.24 -9.05
CA ILE A 216 3.24 11.59 -9.20
C ILE A 216 2.98 10.10 -9.42
N ARG A 217 3.38 9.55 -10.56
CA ARG A 217 3.29 8.10 -10.80
C ARG A 217 4.44 7.38 -10.14
N LEU A 218 4.13 6.35 -9.37
CA LEU A 218 5.13 5.45 -8.81
C LEU A 218 5.24 4.21 -9.69
N GLY A 219 6.36 4.06 -10.37
CA GLY A 219 6.60 3.00 -11.34
C GLY A 219 6.01 3.31 -12.73
N ASP A 220 6.30 2.42 -13.67
CA ASP A 220 5.75 2.53 -15.02
C ASP A 220 4.24 2.27 -15.01
N PRO A 221 3.45 2.99 -15.81
CA PRO A 221 2.06 2.64 -16.01
C PRO A 221 2.04 1.24 -16.62
N VAL A 222 1.56 0.28 -15.85
CA VAL A 222 1.40 -1.09 -16.35
C VAL A 222 0.36 -1.00 -17.46
N PRO A 223 0.67 -1.47 -18.69
CA PRO A 223 -0.34 -1.62 -19.73
C PRO A 223 -1.48 -2.45 -19.16
N ALA A 224 -2.70 -2.28 -19.69
CA ALA A 224 -3.89 -2.99 -19.25
C ALA A 224 -3.55 -4.46 -19.03
N ALA A 225 -3.19 -4.81 -17.80
CA ALA A 225 -2.58 -6.08 -17.51
C ALA A 225 -3.65 -7.16 -17.49
N LEU A 226 -3.37 -8.29 -18.10
CA LEU A 226 -4.18 -9.49 -18.01
C LEU A 226 -4.26 -10.04 -16.59
N SER A 227 -3.28 -9.68 -15.74
CA SER A 227 -3.23 -10.06 -14.33
C SER A 227 -3.35 -8.83 -13.42
N PRO A 228 -4.25 -8.84 -12.40
CA PRO A 228 -4.33 -7.80 -11.39
C PRO A 228 -3.03 -7.62 -10.59
N LEU A 229 -2.21 -8.66 -10.51
CA LEU A 229 -0.92 -8.63 -9.79
C LEU A 229 0.05 -7.59 -10.35
N TYR A 230 0.03 -7.35 -11.64
CA TYR A 230 0.92 -6.36 -12.26
C TYR A 230 0.51 -4.92 -11.95
N LYS A 231 -0.78 -4.63 -11.89
CA LYS A 231 -1.26 -3.27 -11.60
C LYS A 231 -1.31 -2.95 -10.12
N GLY A 232 -1.55 -3.94 -9.28
CA GLY A 232 -1.61 -3.79 -7.83
C GLY A 232 -0.27 -3.96 -7.12
N ALA A 233 0.84 -4.15 -7.84
CA ALA A 233 2.11 -4.52 -7.24
C ALA A 233 2.68 -3.48 -6.26
N LEU A 234 2.49 -2.19 -6.51
CA LEU A 234 3.01 -1.13 -5.64
C LEU A 234 2.13 -0.95 -4.40
N LEU A 235 0.83 -0.77 -4.55
CA LEU A 235 -0.13 -0.52 -3.49
C LEU A 235 0.36 0.60 -2.55
N VAL A 236 0.43 1.82 -3.09
CA VAL A 236 0.89 3.02 -2.38
C VAL A 236 0.00 3.27 -1.16
N HIS A 237 0.59 3.44 0.03
CA HIS A 237 -0.18 3.47 1.26
C HIS A 237 0.24 4.58 2.23
N GLY A 238 1.43 4.49 2.83
CA GLY A 238 1.88 5.39 3.88
C GLY A 238 2.68 6.57 3.36
N LEU A 239 2.61 7.70 4.05
CA LEU A 239 3.36 8.92 3.74
C LEU A 239 4.03 9.50 4.97
N GLY A 240 5.25 10.01 4.79
CA GLY A 240 5.94 10.85 5.76
C GLY A 240 6.84 11.84 5.04
N PHE A 241 7.36 12.82 5.75
CA PHE A 241 8.24 13.83 5.16
C PHE A 241 9.38 14.21 6.10
N SER A 242 10.49 14.66 5.52
CA SER A 242 11.66 15.09 6.26
C SER A 242 11.42 16.40 7.03
N PRO A 243 12.10 16.63 8.17
CA PRO A 243 11.92 17.87 8.95
C PRO A 243 12.28 19.16 8.22
N ASP A 244 13.11 19.08 7.18
CA ASP A 244 13.43 20.20 6.29
C ASP A 244 12.39 20.41 5.16
N HIS A 245 11.37 19.53 5.12
CA HIS A 245 10.25 19.55 4.16
C HIS A 245 10.65 19.33 2.69
N ARG A 246 11.86 18.80 2.43
CA ARG A 246 12.39 18.61 1.08
C ARG A 246 12.23 17.19 0.54
N THR A 247 11.99 16.23 1.41
CA THR A 247 11.85 14.83 1.02
C THR A 247 10.54 14.27 1.51
N LEU A 248 9.75 13.72 0.59
CA LEU A 248 8.57 12.90 0.89
C LEU A 248 8.99 11.43 0.87
N ALA A 249 8.61 10.67 1.87
CA ALA A 249 8.75 9.21 1.91
C ALA A 249 7.39 8.58 1.62
N VAL A 250 7.36 7.68 0.65
CA VAL A 250 6.14 7.00 0.17
C VAL A 250 6.30 5.51 0.36
N VAL A 251 5.45 4.91 1.16
CA VAL A 251 5.43 3.46 1.40
C VAL A 251 4.56 2.76 0.38
N SER A 252 5.07 1.69 -0.21
CA SER A 252 4.34 0.80 -1.11
C SER A 252 4.27 -0.60 -0.50
N ILE A 253 3.06 -1.00 -0.02
CA ILE A 253 2.88 -2.25 0.71
C ILE A 253 3.03 -3.48 -0.17
N GLY A 254 2.63 -3.40 -1.45
CA GLY A 254 2.70 -4.52 -2.39
C GLY A 254 4.12 -4.81 -2.89
N SER A 255 4.95 -3.79 -3.07
CA SER A 255 6.34 -3.93 -3.50
C SER A 255 7.35 -3.98 -2.35
N ASN A 256 6.90 -3.92 -1.10
CA ASN A 256 7.76 -3.93 0.09
C ASN A 256 8.84 -2.85 0.05
N SER A 257 8.48 -1.64 -0.32
CA SER A 257 9.45 -0.57 -0.56
C SER A 257 9.04 0.78 0.01
N VAL A 258 10.03 1.65 0.14
CA VAL A 258 9.86 3.06 0.43
C VAL A 258 10.55 3.86 -0.67
N THR A 259 9.79 4.70 -1.35
CA THR A 259 10.27 5.61 -2.40
C THR A 259 10.44 7.00 -1.83
N LEU A 260 11.59 7.63 -2.06
CA LEU A 260 11.86 9.02 -1.68
C LEU A 260 11.63 9.93 -2.89
N ILE A 261 10.96 11.06 -2.64
CA ILE A 261 10.59 12.04 -3.65
C ILE A 261 11.05 13.41 -3.17
N ASP A 262 11.71 14.17 -4.03
CA ASP A 262 12.02 15.58 -3.81
C ASP A 262 10.75 16.41 -3.96
N THR A 263 10.36 17.15 -2.92
CA THR A 263 9.11 17.91 -2.88
C THR A 263 9.09 19.10 -3.84
N ALA A 264 10.25 19.69 -4.11
CA ALA A 264 10.34 20.86 -4.98
C ALA A 264 10.16 20.52 -6.47
N THR A 265 10.58 19.31 -6.87
CA THR A 265 10.57 18.88 -8.27
C THR A 265 9.59 17.74 -8.54
N ASN A 266 9.04 17.10 -7.50
CA ASN A 266 8.24 15.88 -7.56
C ASN A 266 8.98 14.69 -8.21
N ALA A 267 10.31 14.75 -8.25
CA ALA A 267 11.15 13.71 -8.83
C ALA A 267 11.42 12.60 -7.81
N ILE A 268 11.33 11.35 -8.25
CA ILE A 268 11.77 10.19 -7.47
C ILE A 268 13.29 10.25 -7.35
N THR A 269 13.81 10.29 -6.14
CA THR A 269 15.25 10.31 -5.84
C THR A 269 15.83 8.93 -5.59
N GLY A 270 14.99 7.97 -5.19
CA GLY A 270 15.40 6.59 -5.01
C GLY A 270 14.35 5.75 -4.32
N THR A 271 14.60 4.42 -4.27
CA THR A 271 13.72 3.45 -3.61
C THR A 271 14.55 2.50 -2.75
N VAL A 272 14.08 2.22 -1.53
CA VAL A 272 14.67 1.26 -0.60
C VAL A 272 13.68 0.15 -0.35
N TYR A 273 14.11 -1.10 -0.50
CA TYR A 273 13.30 -2.27 -0.16
C TYR A 273 13.47 -2.61 1.31
N VAL A 274 12.36 -3.01 1.95
CA VAL A 274 12.28 -3.37 3.37
C VAL A 274 11.57 -4.73 3.51
N GLY A 275 11.19 -5.14 4.70
CA GLY A 275 10.41 -6.36 4.91
C GLY A 275 8.97 -6.28 4.40
N ARG A 276 8.20 -7.34 4.62
CA ARG A 276 6.86 -7.55 4.05
C ARG A 276 5.85 -6.51 4.53
N SER A 277 5.04 -6.02 3.59
CA SER A 277 3.89 -5.14 3.84
C SER A 277 4.24 -3.98 4.78
N PRO A 278 5.26 -3.16 4.47
CA PRO A 278 5.50 -1.93 5.21
C PRO A 278 4.25 -1.06 5.18
N HIS A 279 3.99 -0.29 6.25
CA HIS A 279 2.73 0.43 6.36
C HIS A 279 2.91 1.95 6.38
N GLU A 280 3.75 2.46 7.28
CA GLU A 280 4.02 3.89 7.43
C GLU A 280 5.52 4.14 7.63
N ALA A 281 5.99 5.32 7.21
CA ALA A 281 7.39 5.72 7.31
C ALA A 281 7.52 7.17 7.76
N PHE A 282 8.29 7.43 8.83
CA PHE A 282 8.52 8.77 9.34
C PHE A 282 9.99 9.02 9.64
N PHE A 283 10.44 10.24 9.34
CA PHE A 283 11.77 10.69 9.68
C PHE A 283 11.88 10.96 11.19
N THR A 284 13.05 10.66 11.76
CA THR A 284 13.39 11.15 13.08
C THR A 284 13.34 12.69 13.10
N PRO A 285 13.08 13.34 14.25
CA PRO A 285 13.12 14.81 14.35
C PRO A 285 14.43 15.43 13.89
N SER A 286 15.53 14.68 13.93
CA SER A 286 16.84 15.11 13.41
C SER A 286 16.98 15.01 11.89
N GLY A 287 16.04 14.37 11.19
CA GLY A 287 16.12 14.08 9.75
C GLY A 287 17.14 13.02 9.34
N LYS A 288 17.95 12.52 10.28
CA LYS A 288 19.08 11.62 9.96
C LYS A 288 18.67 10.20 9.63
N GLN A 289 17.48 9.78 10.03
CA GLN A 289 16.97 8.43 9.81
C GLN A 289 15.50 8.47 9.42
N LEU A 290 15.11 7.52 8.60
CA LEU A 290 13.73 7.23 8.27
C LEU A 290 13.36 5.88 8.89
N TRP A 291 12.37 5.86 9.77
CA TRP A 291 11.88 4.65 10.42
C TRP A 291 10.61 4.17 9.73
N VAL A 292 10.55 2.89 9.41
CA VAL A 292 9.46 2.26 8.66
C VAL A 292 8.82 1.17 9.49
N ALA A 293 7.55 1.27 9.76
CA ALA A 293 6.76 0.21 10.39
C ALA A 293 6.54 -0.93 9.40
N VAL A 294 7.19 -2.08 9.60
CA VAL A 294 7.09 -3.25 8.73
C VAL A 294 5.98 -4.15 9.24
N ARG A 295 4.74 -3.85 8.84
CA ARG A 295 3.52 -4.43 9.40
C ARG A 295 3.36 -5.93 9.17
N GLY A 296 3.88 -6.47 8.07
CA GLY A 296 3.88 -7.91 7.80
C GLY A 296 4.90 -8.72 8.62
N GLU A 297 5.66 -8.04 9.49
CA GLU A 297 6.73 -8.60 10.32
C GLU A 297 6.57 -8.09 11.78
N ASP A 298 7.62 -8.21 12.58
CA ASP A 298 7.68 -7.83 13.99
C ASP A 298 8.80 -6.82 14.31
N TYR A 299 9.05 -5.89 13.37
CA TYR A 299 10.11 -4.88 13.56
C TYR A 299 9.82 -3.56 12.85
N VAL A 300 10.50 -2.52 13.32
CA VAL A 300 10.65 -1.24 12.62
C VAL A 300 11.99 -1.25 11.88
N SER A 301 11.97 -1.00 10.58
CA SER A 301 13.17 -0.83 9.75
C SER A 301 13.70 0.59 9.88
N VAL A 302 15.00 0.75 10.10
CA VAL A 302 15.70 2.04 10.17
C VAL A 302 16.50 2.22 8.90
N ILE A 303 16.18 3.25 8.13
CA ILE A 303 16.82 3.58 6.86
C ILE A 303 17.72 4.81 7.04
N ASP A 304 18.92 4.76 6.47
CA ASP A 304 19.75 5.93 6.19
C ASP A 304 19.26 6.53 4.85
N PRO A 305 18.56 7.69 4.86
CA PRO A 305 17.94 8.23 3.66
C PRO A 305 18.94 8.79 2.64
N ILE A 306 20.18 9.10 3.08
CA ILE A 306 21.25 9.58 2.19
C ILE A 306 21.89 8.40 1.46
N LYS A 307 22.16 7.30 2.20
CA LYS A 307 22.77 6.09 1.63
C LYS A 307 21.76 5.19 0.93
N MET A 308 20.47 5.50 1.06
CA MET A 308 19.37 4.70 0.51
C MET A 308 19.47 3.23 0.95
N LYS A 309 19.66 2.99 2.26
CA LYS A 309 19.92 1.65 2.79
C LYS A 309 19.30 1.44 4.16
N GLU A 310 18.72 0.24 4.38
CA GLU A 310 18.39 -0.24 5.72
C GLU A 310 19.68 -0.43 6.53
N ILE A 311 19.77 0.20 7.70
CA ILE A 311 20.94 0.16 8.57
C ILE A 311 20.69 -0.61 9.87
N ARG A 312 19.41 -0.83 10.23
CA ARG A 312 19.04 -1.52 11.47
C ARG A 312 17.59 -2.00 11.40
N ARG A 313 17.28 -3.05 12.17
CA ARG A 313 15.93 -3.48 12.53
C ARG A 313 15.75 -3.39 14.02
N ILE A 314 14.63 -2.83 14.45
CA ILE A 314 14.25 -2.70 15.86
C ILE A 314 13.11 -3.68 16.11
N PRO A 315 13.32 -4.77 16.86
CA PRO A 315 12.24 -5.70 17.20
C PRO A 315 11.14 -5.01 17.99
N THR A 316 9.89 -5.25 17.59
CA THR A 316 8.67 -4.69 18.21
C THR A 316 7.62 -5.79 18.40
N ALA A 317 6.46 -5.40 18.94
CA ALA A 317 5.27 -6.24 18.90
C ALA A 317 4.86 -6.54 17.44
N ASN A 318 4.22 -7.69 17.21
CA ASN A 318 3.92 -8.16 15.86
C ASN A 318 2.94 -7.24 15.12
N GLY A 319 3.31 -6.85 13.93
CA GLY A 319 2.53 -5.98 13.05
C GLY A 319 2.57 -4.51 13.43
N PRO A 320 3.75 -3.88 13.51
CA PRO A 320 3.85 -2.44 13.76
C PRO A 320 3.01 -1.66 12.72
N GLY A 321 2.02 -0.86 13.19
CA GLY A 321 1.11 -0.13 12.31
C GLY A 321 1.68 1.20 11.84
N MET A 322 2.34 1.91 12.74
CA MET A 322 2.90 3.25 12.50
C MET A 322 4.10 3.47 13.41
N VAL A 323 4.88 4.51 13.17
CA VAL A 323 5.91 4.98 14.09
C VAL A 323 5.91 6.51 14.10
N LEU A 324 5.67 7.13 15.25
CA LEU A 324 5.86 8.58 15.42
C LEU A 324 6.75 8.88 16.62
N PHE A 325 7.44 10.00 16.52
CA PHE A 325 8.40 10.44 17.52
C PHE A 325 7.80 11.48 18.44
N ARG A 326 8.20 11.44 19.71
CA ARG A 326 8.03 12.60 20.58
C ARG A 326 8.86 13.77 20.00
N PRO A 327 8.38 15.03 20.08
CA PRO A 327 9.06 16.17 19.43
C PRO A 327 10.52 16.38 19.85
N ASP A 328 10.88 15.97 21.08
CA ASP A 328 12.27 16.02 21.55
C ASP A 328 13.19 14.91 21.01
N GLY A 329 12.65 14.00 20.19
CA GLY A 329 13.37 12.88 19.60
C GLY A 329 13.79 11.78 20.57
N ARG A 330 13.35 11.80 21.84
CA ARG A 330 13.74 10.83 22.86
C ARG A 330 13.07 9.48 22.67
N TYR A 331 11.78 9.48 22.42
CA TYR A 331 10.96 8.27 22.30
C TYR A 331 10.23 8.22 20.96
N ALA A 332 10.07 7.01 20.45
CA ALA A 332 9.17 6.69 19.35
C ALA A 332 8.06 5.77 19.87
N PHE A 333 6.84 5.94 19.35
CA PHE A 333 5.66 5.16 19.71
C PHE A 333 5.25 4.31 18.52
N VAL A 334 5.08 3.00 18.76
CA VAL A 334 4.83 2.01 17.72
C VAL A 334 3.63 1.14 18.13
N PRO A 335 2.40 1.45 17.68
CA PRO A 335 1.25 0.61 17.93
C PRO A 335 1.30 -0.65 17.07
N SER A 336 0.76 -1.74 17.60
CA SER A 336 0.69 -3.01 16.89
C SER A 336 -0.67 -3.21 16.20
N SER A 337 -0.65 -3.98 15.10
CA SER A 337 -1.85 -4.42 14.38
C SER A 337 -2.24 -5.86 14.67
N PHE A 338 -1.39 -6.66 15.34
CA PHE A 338 -1.65 -8.09 15.58
C PHE A 338 -1.39 -8.51 17.02
N THR A 339 -0.87 -7.62 17.86
CA THR A 339 -0.65 -7.83 19.30
C THR A 339 -1.29 -6.68 20.07
N PRO A 340 -1.96 -6.89 21.21
CA PRO A 340 -2.60 -5.80 21.95
C PRO A 340 -1.60 -4.96 22.76
N GLU A 341 -0.56 -4.47 22.08
CA GLU A 341 0.55 -3.72 22.68
C GLU A 341 0.97 -2.54 21.78
N LEU A 342 1.32 -1.43 22.44
CA LEU A 342 2.04 -0.31 21.84
C LEU A 342 3.45 -0.28 22.47
N ASP A 343 4.47 -0.36 21.64
CA ASP A 343 5.86 -0.25 22.08
C ASP A 343 6.30 1.21 22.14
N VAL A 344 6.98 1.56 23.23
CA VAL A 344 7.71 2.83 23.38
C VAL A 344 9.19 2.54 23.21
N VAL A 345 9.79 3.04 22.13
CA VAL A 345 11.20 2.79 21.81
C VAL A 345 12.05 4.00 22.20
N ASP A 346 13.15 3.79 22.96
CA ASP A 346 14.17 4.83 23.17
C ASP A 346 15.01 4.96 21.88
N VAL A 347 14.90 6.11 21.22
CA VAL A 347 15.50 6.37 19.90
C VAL A 347 17.03 6.30 19.92
N ARG A 348 17.66 6.58 21.06
CA ARG A 348 19.13 6.57 21.18
C ARG A 348 19.70 5.17 21.31
N THR A 349 18.99 4.28 22.00
CA THR A 349 19.43 2.91 22.25
C THR A 349 18.82 1.91 21.28
N TYR A 350 17.74 2.27 20.57
CA TYR A 350 16.92 1.40 19.72
C TYR A 350 16.30 0.24 20.49
N GLN A 351 16.03 0.41 21.79
CA GLN A 351 15.42 -0.61 22.64
C GLN A 351 14.02 -0.20 23.04
N VAL A 352 13.14 -1.19 23.20
CA VAL A 352 11.81 -0.99 23.77
C VAL A 352 11.97 -0.62 25.24
N ALA A 353 11.62 0.61 25.59
CA ALA A 353 11.68 1.16 26.94
C ALA A 353 10.42 0.81 27.76
N ALA A 354 9.28 0.67 27.11
CA ALA A 354 8.01 0.30 27.74
C ALA A 354 7.07 -0.37 26.73
N ARG A 355 6.15 -1.20 27.25
CA ARG A 355 5.04 -1.79 26.50
C ARG A 355 3.73 -1.41 27.16
N ILE A 356 2.85 -0.79 26.37
CA ILE A 356 1.57 -0.28 26.83
C ILE A 356 0.46 -1.17 26.28
N LYS A 357 -0.40 -1.64 27.14
CA LYS A 357 -1.53 -2.50 26.74
C LYS A 357 -2.51 -1.70 25.88
N GLN A 358 -2.80 -2.19 24.69
CA GLN A 358 -3.92 -1.77 23.86
C GLN A 358 -5.19 -2.53 24.27
N THR A 359 -6.35 -1.89 24.17
CA THR A 359 -7.63 -2.56 24.43
C THR A 359 -8.13 -3.41 23.25
N SER A 360 -7.36 -3.45 22.16
CA SER A 360 -7.58 -4.25 20.96
C SER A 360 -6.25 -4.62 20.32
N VAL A 361 -6.24 -5.65 19.47
CA VAL A 361 -5.04 -6.07 18.73
C VAL A 361 -4.73 -5.17 17.54
N PHE A 362 -5.71 -4.43 17.01
CA PHE A 362 -5.57 -3.74 15.73
C PHE A 362 -5.53 -2.21 15.89
N SER A 363 -4.31 -1.66 15.89
CA SER A 363 -4.06 -0.21 15.91
C SER A 363 -3.24 0.22 14.68
N PRO A 364 -3.88 0.87 13.69
CA PRO A 364 -3.19 1.27 12.46
C PRO A 364 -2.47 2.61 12.57
N ASN A 365 -2.90 3.51 13.47
CA ASN A 365 -2.48 4.91 13.44
C ASN A 365 -2.39 5.54 14.83
N LEU A 366 -1.52 6.54 14.96
CA LEU A 366 -1.36 7.35 16.16
C LEU A 366 -1.02 8.82 15.84
N GLY A 367 -1.25 9.69 16.82
CA GLY A 367 -0.81 11.09 16.82
C GLY A 367 -0.08 11.42 18.11
N VAL A 368 0.97 12.21 18.02
CA VAL A 368 1.74 12.73 19.17
C VAL A 368 1.51 14.23 19.28
N SER A 369 1.24 14.74 20.48
CA SER A 369 1.01 16.16 20.69
C SER A 369 2.28 16.99 20.50
N LYS A 370 2.14 18.22 19.99
CA LYS A 370 3.27 19.12 19.72
C LYS A 370 4.09 19.45 20.98
N ASP A 371 3.45 19.45 22.15
CA ASP A 371 4.09 19.65 23.47
C ASP A 371 4.71 18.36 24.03
N GLY A 372 4.59 17.24 23.33
CA GLY A 372 5.11 15.94 23.76
C GLY A 372 4.46 15.41 25.03
N ALA A 373 3.21 15.78 25.34
CA ALA A 373 2.51 15.38 26.54
C ALA A 373 1.65 14.13 26.34
N GLU A 374 1.04 13.98 25.18
CA GLU A 374 0.03 12.94 24.90
C GLU A 374 0.33 12.18 23.61
N VAL A 375 -0.05 10.89 23.59
CA VAL A 375 -0.17 10.06 22.39
C VAL A 375 -1.59 9.55 22.31
N TRP A 376 -2.21 9.76 21.17
CA TRP A 376 -3.52 9.27 20.82
C TRP A 376 -3.39 8.19 19.75
N PHE A 377 -4.00 7.04 19.90
CA PHE A 377 -3.96 5.98 18.90
C PHE A 377 -5.31 5.29 18.71
N THR A 378 -5.57 4.92 17.47
CA THR A 378 -6.87 4.38 17.06
C THR A 378 -6.89 2.86 17.16
N LEU A 379 -8.07 2.31 17.44
CA LEU A 379 -8.33 0.87 17.56
C LEU A 379 -9.51 0.53 16.62
N LYS A 380 -9.15 0.25 15.36
CA LYS A 380 -10.07 0.23 14.22
C LYS A 380 -11.16 -0.83 14.33
N ASP A 381 -10.83 -2.02 14.82
CA ASP A 381 -11.73 -3.18 14.93
C ASP A 381 -12.75 -3.07 16.06
N THR A 382 -12.46 -2.27 17.10
CA THR A 382 -13.35 -2.05 18.25
C THR A 382 -14.00 -0.68 18.24
N GLY A 383 -13.65 0.18 17.29
CA GLY A 383 -14.20 1.54 17.17
C GLY A 383 -13.85 2.44 18.35
N LYS A 384 -12.60 2.33 18.84
CA LYS A 384 -12.11 3.08 20.00
C LYS A 384 -10.88 3.92 19.66
N THR A 385 -10.57 4.87 20.53
CA THR A 385 -9.31 5.62 20.54
C THR A 385 -8.79 5.63 21.96
N GLN A 386 -7.52 5.26 22.13
CA GLN A 386 -6.86 5.26 23.45
C GLN A 386 -5.87 6.41 23.53
N VAL A 387 -5.75 7.01 24.72
CA VAL A 387 -4.85 8.13 25.00
C VAL A 387 -3.90 7.73 26.11
N ILE A 388 -2.61 7.96 25.91
CA ILE A 388 -1.57 7.73 26.91
C ILE A 388 -0.73 8.99 27.14
N SER A 389 -0.08 9.06 28.28
CA SER A 389 1.00 10.03 28.53
C SER A 389 2.18 9.73 27.61
N ALA A 390 2.73 10.74 26.92
CA ALA A 390 3.96 10.61 26.16
C ALA A 390 5.24 10.69 27.03
N LYS A 391 5.06 10.75 28.35
CA LYS A 391 6.13 10.82 29.35
C LYS A 391 6.09 9.58 30.25
N PRO A 392 7.25 9.06 30.69
CA PRO A 392 7.27 7.97 31.67
C PRO A 392 6.42 8.30 32.90
N PRO A 393 5.69 7.35 33.46
CA PRO A 393 5.66 5.93 33.10
C PRO A 393 4.71 5.54 31.95
N PHE A 394 4.27 6.48 31.09
CA PHE A 394 3.42 6.25 29.90
C PHE A 394 2.03 5.73 30.23
N GLU A 395 1.42 6.29 31.26
CA GLU A 395 0.11 5.87 31.78
C GLU A 395 -1.00 6.03 30.73
N THR A 396 -1.95 5.11 30.74
CA THR A 396 -3.21 5.27 30.00
C THR A 396 -4.05 6.35 30.67
N LEU A 397 -4.35 7.41 29.93
CA LEU A 397 -5.11 8.57 30.41
C LEU A 397 -6.60 8.40 30.14
N SER A 398 -6.97 7.85 28.98
CA SER A 398 -8.36 7.70 28.57
C SER A 398 -8.53 6.64 27.48
N THR A 399 -9.75 6.10 27.39
CA THR A 399 -10.19 5.27 26.25
C THR A 399 -11.59 5.72 25.84
N LEU A 400 -11.73 6.17 24.59
CA LEU A 400 -12.95 6.75 24.04
C LEU A 400 -13.63 5.76 23.09
N THR A 401 -14.94 5.72 23.08
CA THR A 401 -15.71 5.06 22.03
C THR A 401 -15.94 6.05 20.89
N THR A 402 -15.23 5.86 19.79
CA THR A 402 -15.21 6.78 18.65
C THR A 402 -16.17 6.36 17.54
N GLY A 403 -16.30 5.07 17.26
CA GLY A 403 -17.23 4.53 16.28
C GLY A 403 -16.59 3.46 15.37
N PRO A 404 -17.41 2.76 14.57
CA PRO A 404 -16.95 1.69 13.69
C PRO A 404 -15.96 2.22 12.65
N ILE A 405 -14.95 1.43 12.33
CA ILE A 405 -13.87 1.79 11.40
C ILE A 405 -13.22 3.13 11.80
N THR A 406 -12.81 3.25 13.08
CA THR A 406 -11.99 4.38 13.53
C THR A 406 -10.60 4.26 12.88
N ASN A 407 -10.29 5.16 11.94
CA ASN A 407 -9.08 5.06 11.11
C ASN A 407 -7.90 5.84 11.71
N HIS A 408 -7.82 7.14 11.47
CA HIS A 408 -6.67 7.96 11.82
C HIS A 408 -7.02 9.06 12.82
N VAL A 409 -6.00 9.62 13.48
CA VAL A 409 -6.12 10.74 14.42
C VAL A 409 -5.07 11.81 14.12
N ALA A 410 -5.50 13.06 14.08
CA ALA A 410 -4.64 14.24 14.00
C ALA A 410 -4.84 15.12 15.22
N LEU A 411 -3.75 15.59 15.83
CA LEU A 411 -3.81 16.51 16.94
C LEU A 411 -3.62 17.94 16.42
N VAL A 412 -4.54 18.81 16.75
CA VAL A 412 -4.65 20.18 16.24
C VAL A 412 -4.63 21.15 17.40
N ASP A 413 -3.76 22.15 17.29
CA ASP A 413 -3.73 23.29 18.19
C ASP A 413 -4.03 24.54 17.36
N ASN A 414 -5.11 25.27 17.70
CA ASN A 414 -5.54 26.47 17.02
C ASN A 414 -6.06 27.52 18.03
N ALA A 415 -6.61 28.64 17.53
CA ALA A 415 -7.11 29.72 18.38
C ALA A 415 -8.26 29.29 19.33
N ASN A 416 -8.99 28.20 19.00
CA ASN A 416 -10.08 27.69 19.82
C ASN A 416 -9.62 26.69 20.89
N GLY A 417 -8.34 26.29 20.89
CA GLY A 417 -7.75 25.39 21.86
C GLY A 417 -7.06 24.16 21.25
N HIS A 418 -7.02 23.07 22.03
CA HIS A 418 -6.35 21.83 21.68
C HIS A 418 -7.37 20.74 21.36
N PHE A 419 -7.26 20.14 20.18
CA PHE A 419 -8.25 19.17 19.69
C PHE A 419 -7.59 17.91 19.12
N ALA A 420 -8.36 16.82 19.12
CA ALA A 420 -8.07 15.60 18.37
C ALA A 420 -9.18 15.40 17.32
N TYR A 421 -8.80 15.37 16.05
CA TYR A 421 -9.68 15.08 14.92
C TYR A 421 -9.50 13.63 14.55
N ILE A 422 -10.58 12.85 14.59
CA ILE A 422 -10.55 11.39 14.40
C ILE A 422 -11.47 11.01 13.26
N THR A 423 -10.92 10.37 12.21
CA THR A 423 -11.71 9.85 11.11
C THR A 423 -12.42 8.57 11.54
N VAL A 424 -13.75 8.54 11.37
CA VAL A 424 -14.61 7.40 11.70
C VAL A 424 -15.27 6.94 10.39
N GLY A 425 -14.54 6.07 9.69
CA GLY A 425 -14.88 5.66 8.32
C GLY A 425 -16.25 5.01 8.20
N GLY A 426 -16.64 4.19 9.17
CA GLY A 426 -17.93 3.53 9.13
C GLY A 426 -19.16 4.42 9.34
N LEU A 427 -18.96 5.67 9.76
CA LEU A 427 -20.02 6.66 9.95
C LEU A 427 -19.93 7.81 8.94
N ASN A 428 -18.89 7.83 8.09
CA ASN A 428 -18.60 8.94 7.18
C ASN A 428 -18.54 10.29 7.91
N VAL A 429 -17.78 10.32 9.04
CA VAL A 429 -17.62 11.54 9.84
C VAL A 429 -16.17 11.70 10.32
N VAL A 430 -15.84 12.94 10.66
CA VAL A 430 -14.74 13.26 11.58
C VAL A 430 -15.31 13.65 12.92
N LYS A 431 -14.89 12.98 14.00
CA LYS A 431 -15.20 13.38 15.38
C LYS A 431 -14.08 14.25 15.93
N VAL A 432 -14.45 15.37 16.52
CA VAL A 432 -13.54 16.35 17.11
C VAL A 432 -13.69 16.29 18.63
N TYR A 433 -12.60 15.96 19.32
CA TYR A 433 -12.57 15.96 20.78
C TYR A 433 -11.69 17.12 21.26
N ARG A 434 -12.18 17.90 22.22
CA ARG A 434 -11.33 18.82 22.98
C ARG A 434 -10.41 17.98 23.87
N ARG A 435 -9.10 18.17 23.71
CA ARG A 435 -8.08 17.48 24.49
C ARG A 435 -8.04 18.00 25.93
N GLY A 436 -7.64 17.16 26.84
CA GLY A 436 -7.52 17.43 28.27
C GLY A 436 -7.56 16.14 29.07
N ARG A 437 -7.54 16.24 30.39
CA ARG A 437 -7.51 15.06 31.27
C ARG A 437 -8.69 14.11 31.03
N THR A 438 -9.84 14.67 30.66
CA THR A 438 -11.04 13.93 30.23
C THR A 438 -11.45 14.51 28.88
N PRO A 439 -11.12 13.87 27.75
CA PRO A 439 -11.50 14.41 26.44
C PRO A 439 -13.02 14.48 26.26
N VAL A 440 -13.50 15.56 25.66
CA VAL A 440 -14.92 15.82 25.45
C VAL A 440 -15.21 15.98 23.96
N LEU A 441 -16.23 15.30 23.44
CA LEU A 441 -16.70 15.47 22.05
C LEU A 441 -17.17 16.91 21.84
N ALA A 442 -16.50 17.63 20.95
CA ALA A 442 -16.79 19.03 20.64
C ALA A 442 -17.60 19.18 19.34
N ALA A 443 -17.34 18.32 18.35
CA ALA A 443 -18.07 18.34 17.08
C ALA A 443 -18.08 16.97 16.41
N THR A 444 -19.05 16.77 15.52
CA THR A 444 -19.13 15.68 14.56
C THR A 444 -19.34 16.28 13.18
N ILE A 445 -18.40 16.10 12.28
CA ILE A 445 -18.36 16.72 10.96
C ILE A 445 -18.69 15.65 9.92
N PRO A 446 -19.83 15.76 9.20
CA PRO A 446 -20.13 14.87 8.08
C PRO A 446 -19.07 14.99 6.96
N THR A 447 -18.71 13.88 6.36
CA THR A 447 -17.72 13.78 5.28
C THR A 447 -18.26 12.95 4.12
N GLY A 448 -17.47 12.82 3.05
CA GLY A 448 -17.69 11.79 2.03
C GLY A 448 -17.31 10.38 2.54
N ASP A 449 -17.30 9.43 1.60
CA ASP A 449 -17.26 7.99 1.90
C ASP A 449 -15.91 7.52 2.44
N LEU A 450 -15.97 6.84 3.58
CA LEU A 450 -14.87 6.16 4.26
C LEU A 450 -13.66 7.08 4.52
N PRO A 451 -13.79 8.14 5.35
CA PRO A 451 -12.66 8.99 5.71
C PRO A 451 -11.57 8.15 6.41
N HIS A 452 -10.32 8.27 5.90
CA HIS A 452 -9.17 7.47 6.33
C HIS A 452 -8.03 8.34 6.83
N GLY A 453 -7.03 8.64 5.99
CA GLY A 453 -5.89 9.47 6.34
C GLY A 453 -6.28 10.88 6.73
N ILE A 454 -5.60 11.46 7.72
CA ILE A 454 -5.85 12.84 8.19
C ILE A 454 -4.54 13.50 8.59
N TRP A 455 -4.36 14.77 8.20
CA TRP A 455 -3.20 15.56 8.60
C TRP A 455 -3.55 17.05 8.74
N PRO A 456 -3.02 17.76 9.79
CA PRO A 456 -3.32 19.17 10.00
C PRO A 456 -2.37 20.07 9.20
N SER A 457 -2.82 21.28 8.86
CA SER A 457 -1.95 22.35 8.41
C SER A 457 -0.98 22.79 9.51
N GLY A 458 0.11 23.44 9.11
CA GLY A 458 1.12 23.90 10.05
C GLY A 458 0.56 24.83 11.13
N ASP A 459 -0.36 25.73 10.75
CA ASP A 459 -1.02 26.70 11.64
C ASP A 459 -2.24 26.13 12.40
N GLY A 460 -2.63 24.89 12.12
CA GLY A 460 -3.78 24.24 12.73
C GLY A 460 -5.15 24.79 12.28
N THR A 461 -5.22 25.67 11.25
CA THR A 461 -6.49 26.20 10.76
C THR A 461 -7.21 25.27 9.79
N ARG A 462 -6.52 24.22 9.29
CA ARG A 462 -7.06 23.22 8.38
C ARG A 462 -6.69 21.82 8.85
N VAL A 463 -7.54 20.85 8.50
CA VAL A 463 -7.18 19.45 8.39
C VAL A 463 -7.61 18.92 7.02
N TYR A 464 -6.77 18.08 6.46
CA TYR A 464 -7.03 17.40 5.18
C TYR A 464 -7.30 15.93 5.47
N ILE A 465 -8.36 15.38 4.86
CA ILE A 465 -8.75 13.97 5.02
C ILE A 465 -8.86 13.29 3.68
N GLY A 466 -8.35 12.07 3.56
CA GLY A 466 -8.56 11.19 2.42
C GLY A 466 -9.88 10.45 2.55
N LEU A 467 -10.67 10.40 1.48
CA LEU A 467 -11.90 9.62 1.38
C LEU A 467 -11.61 8.34 0.61
N GLU A 468 -11.34 7.26 1.33
CA GLU A 468 -10.85 6.00 0.75
C GLU A 468 -11.79 5.43 -0.32
N ASN A 469 -13.11 5.39 -0.07
CA ASN A 469 -14.10 4.96 -1.05
C ASN A 469 -14.68 6.12 -1.88
N GLY A 470 -14.21 7.35 -1.66
CA GLY A 470 -14.68 8.56 -2.36
C GLY A 470 -13.71 9.09 -3.41
N ASP A 471 -12.48 8.53 -3.51
CA ASP A 471 -11.40 8.96 -4.41
C ASP A 471 -11.18 10.49 -4.38
N ALA A 472 -11.25 11.08 -3.20
CA ALA A 472 -11.15 12.51 -2.99
C ALA A 472 -10.44 12.86 -1.67
N VAL A 473 -9.98 14.10 -1.57
CA VAL A 473 -9.54 14.73 -0.33
C VAL A 473 -10.52 15.81 0.06
N GLN A 474 -10.90 15.89 1.32
CA GLN A 474 -11.64 17.01 1.86
C GLN A 474 -10.76 17.88 2.75
N ALA A 475 -10.88 19.20 2.55
CA ALA A 475 -10.33 20.20 3.45
C ALA A 475 -11.39 20.63 4.45
N ILE A 476 -11.06 20.58 5.74
CA ILE A 476 -11.93 21.00 6.85
C ILE A 476 -11.32 22.24 7.49
N ASP A 477 -12.09 23.29 7.62
CA ASP A 477 -11.76 24.47 8.44
C ASP A 477 -11.95 24.11 9.92
N THR A 478 -10.88 24.18 10.70
CA THR A 478 -10.88 23.75 12.10
C THR A 478 -11.47 24.77 13.06
N LEU A 479 -11.58 26.04 12.63
CA LEU A 479 -12.19 27.09 13.46
C LEU A 479 -13.72 27.00 13.42
N SER A 480 -14.28 26.64 12.28
CA SER A 480 -15.72 26.48 12.07
C SER A 480 -16.18 25.00 12.10
N ASN A 481 -15.27 24.03 12.05
CA ASN A 481 -15.54 22.61 11.91
C ASN A 481 -16.44 22.27 10.71
N LYS A 482 -16.14 22.85 9.56
CA LYS A 482 -16.88 22.65 8.29
C LYS A 482 -15.96 22.18 7.18
N VAL A 483 -16.46 21.27 6.34
CA VAL A 483 -15.84 20.96 5.06
C VAL A 483 -15.93 22.20 4.17
N ILE A 484 -14.79 22.63 3.62
CA ILE A 484 -14.69 23.82 2.76
C ILE A 484 -14.31 23.50 1.33
N ALA A 485 -13.76 22.32 1.07
CA ALA A 485 -13.45 21.85 -0.27
C ALA A 485 -13.49 20.32 -0.34
N THR A 486 -13.83 19.79 -1.54
CA THR A 486 -13.68 18.39 -1.92
C THR A 486 -12.89 18.35 -3.21
N ILE A 487 -11.74 17.70 -3.19
CA ILE A 487 -10.72 17.73 -4.25
C ILE A 487 -10.59 16.29 -4.78
N PRO A 488 -10.91 16.01 -6.05
CA PRO A 488 -10.70 14.69 -6.63
C PRO A 488 -9.20 14.36 -6.67
N VAL A 489 -8.87 13.12 -6.35
CA VAL A 489 -7.50 12.58 -6.30
C VAL A 489 -7.44 11.20 -6.94
N GLY A 490 -6.30 10.51 -6.87
CA GLY A 490 -6.20 9.14 -7.31
C GLY A 490 -7.05 8.17 -6.48
N GLN A 491 -7.08 6.90 -6.90
CA GLN A 491 -8.02 5.89 -6.37
C GLN A 491 -7.56 5.32 -5.02
N LEU A 492 -8.49 5.20 -4.08
CA LEU A 492 -8.28 4.72 -2.70
C LEU A 492 -7.19 5.52 -1.95
N PRO A 493 -7.37 6.82 -1.69
CA PRO A 493 -6.43 7.61 -0.90
C PRO A 493 -6.37 7.10 0.55
N GLN A 494 -5.19 6.58 0.97
CA GLN A 494 -4.96 5.96 2.28
C GLN A 494 -4.37 6.95 3.28
N ALA A 495 -3.16 7.46 2.99
CA ALA A 495 -2.51 8.46 3.83
C ALA A 495 -2.64 9.85 3.23
N VAL A 496 -2.61 10.84 4.11
CA VAL A 496 -2.55 12.28 3.76
C VAL A 496 -1.47 12.91 4.62
N VAL A 497 -0.61 13.74 4.02
CA VAL A 497 0.32 14.61 4.76
C VAL A 497 0.27 16.03 4.22
N TYR A 498 0.41 17.00 5.13
CA TYR A 498 0.57 18.42 4.82
C TYR A 498 2.05 18.79 5.04
N VAL A 499 2.71 19.27 4.02
CA VAL A 499 4.13 19.64 4.04
C VAL A 499 4.24 21.17 3.89
N PRO A 500 4.56 21.88 4.98
CA PRO A 500 4.76 23.32 4.93
C PRO A 500 6.00 23.67 4.10
N ASN A 501 5.94 24.73 3.32
CA ASN A 501 7.07 25.22 2.52
C ASN A 501 7.75 24.10 1.67
N ALA A 502 6.95 23.17 1.16
CA ALA A 502 7.42 22.05 0.34
C ALA A 502 8.14 22.51 -0.93
N VAL A 503 7.74 23.66 -1.47
CA VAL A 503 8.36 24.30 -2.63
C VAL A 503 8.90 25.69 -2.27
N SER A 504 9.78 26.26 -3.11
CA SER A 504 10.28 27.63 -2.89
C SER A 504 9.16 28.66 -3.06
N ALA A 505 9.24 29.76 -2.33
CA ALA A 505 8.25 30.85 -2.34
C ALA A 505 7.97 31.44 -3.75
N ASN A 506 8.88 31.24 -4.70
CA ASN A 506 8.74 31.73 -6.08
C ASN A 506 8.24 30.66 -7.07
N ALA A 507 7.92 29.45 -6.61
CA ALA A 507 7.41 28.38 -7.49
C ALA A 507 5.97 28.63 -8.01
N GLY A 508 5.34 29.73 -7.58
CA GLY A 508 4.06 30.19 -8.07
C GLY A 508 2.85 29.34 -7.64
N ILE A 509 1.68 29.92 -7.69
CA ILE A 509 0.38 29.25 -7.47
C ILE A 509 0.03 28.35 -8.66
N THR A 510 0.70 28.53 -9.80
CA THR A 510 0.54 27.75 -11.02
C THR A 510 1.54 26.61 -11.05
N ASN A 511 1.22 25.52 -11.72
CA ASN A 511 2.10 24.35 -11.95
C ASN A 511 3.39 24.67 -12.72
N ALA A 512 3.62 25.93 -13.08
CA ALA A 512 4.82 26.38 -13.76
C ALA A 512 6.05 26.11 -12.88
N GLY A 513 6.88 25.15 -13.30
CA GLY A 513 8.08 24.73 -12.58
C GLY A 513 7.94 23.46 -11.74
N ILE A 514 6.75 22.87 -11.58
CA ILE A 514 6.56 21.55 -10.96
C ILE A 514 6.68 20.50 -12.07
N THR A 515 7.78 19.74 -12.07
CA THR A 515 8.04 18.69 -13.04
C THR A 515 7.58 17.33 -12.53
N GLY A 516 7.31 16.38 -13.45
CA GLY A 516 6.94 15.01 -13.11
C GLY A 516 5.48 14.78 -12.77
N LEU A 517 4.63 15.82 -12.70
CA LEU A 517 3.20 15.68 -12.50
C LEU A 517 2.46 15.30 -13.78
N VAL A 518 1.50 14.39 -13.65
CA VAL A 518 0.60 13.99 -14.74
C VAL A 518 -0.86 14.30 -14.35
N PRO A 519 -1.78 14.48 -15.32
CA PRO A 519 -3.20 14.65 -15.05
C PRO A 519 -3.81 13.44 -14.35
N LEU A 520 -4.96 13.64 -13.67
CA LEU A 520 -5.71 12.59 -12.98
C LEU A 520 -6.09 11.44 -13.94
N GLY A 521 -6.56 11.75 -15.15
CA GLY A 521 -6.78 10.76 -16.21
C GLY A 521 -7.61 9.57 -15.73
N GLU A 522 -7.16 8.35 -16.05
CA GLU A 522 -7.84 7.11 -15.66
C GLU A 522 -7.88 6.85 -14.16
N ALA A 523 -7.03 7.52 -13.36
CA ALA A 523 -7.07 7.40 -11.92
C ALA A 523 -8.38 7.95 -11.30
N SER A 524 -9.20 8.69 -12.07
CA SER A 524 -10.55 9.11 -11.66
C SER A 524 -11.66 8.13 -12.07
N ASN A 525 -11.33 7.06 -12.77
CA ASN A 525 -12.32 6.18 -13.38
C ASN A 525 -12.74 5.05 -12.43
N ALA A 526 -13.60 5.36 -11.47
CA ALA A 526 -14.18 4.42 -10.53
C ALA A 526 -15.72 4.49 -10.54
N ALA A 527 -16.38 3.41 -10.12
CA ALA A 527 -17.80 3.40 -9.84
C ALA A 527 -18.03 3.41 -8.32
N HIS A 528 -18.87 4.35 -7.86
CA HIS A 528 -19.24 4.50 -6.45
C HIS A 528 -20.70 4.07 -6.25
N LEU A 529 -20.93 3.13 -5.33
CA LEU A 529 -22.22 2.55 -5.05
C LEU A 529 -22.50 2.57 -3.54
N VAL A 530 -23.77 2.66 -3.18
CA VAL A 530 -24.23 2.60 -1.79
C VAL A 530 -25.16 1.40 -1.62
N LEU A 531 -24.99 0.68 -0.52
CA LEU A 531 -25.91 -0.38 -0.12
C LEU A 531 -26.60 0.03 1.20
N THR A 532 -27.89 -0.19 1.26
CA THR A 532 -28.72 0.13 2.44
C THR A 532 -29.50 -1.09 2.90
N ALA A 533 -29.93 -1.08 4.14
CA ALA A 533 -30.82 -2.10 4.65
C ALA A 533 -32.13 -2.15 3.83
N PRO A 534 -32.76 -3.34 3.67
CA PRO A 534 -34.02 -3.47 2.95
C PRO A 534 -35.11 -2.56 3.52
N THR A 535 -35.96 -2.01 2.67
CA THR A 535 -37.09 -1.17 3.07
C THR A 535 -37.99 -1.91 4.08
N GLY A 536 -38.37 -1.23 5.15
CA GLY A 536 -39.15 -1.84 6.25
C GLY A 536 -38.32 -2.60 7.28
N SER A 537 -37.03 -2.72 7.11
CA SER A 537 -36.10 -3.21 8.13
C SER A 537 -35.85 -2.15 9.18
N HIS A 538 -35.71 -2.58 10.45
CA HIS A 538 -35.23 -1.71 11.55
C HIS A 538 -33.70 -1.65 11.63
N SER A 539 -33.00 -2.27 10.69
CA SER A 539 -31.55 -2.29 10.65
C SER A 539 -30.97 -0.93 10.21
N THR A 540 -29.92 -0.50 10.88
CA THR A 540 -29.10 0.68 10.49
C THR A 540 -27.91 0.30 9.63
N ALA A 541 -27.88 -0.94 9.14
CA ALA A 541 -26.79 -1.41 8.29
C ALA A 541 -26.71 -0.60 6.98
N GLN A 542 -25.49 -0.24 6.63
CA GLN A 542 -25.19 0.46 5.39
C GLN A 542 -23.78 0.10 4.90
N ALA A 543 -23.50 0.31 3.62
CA ALA A 543 -22.16 0.15 3.08
C ALA A 543 -21.90 1.11 1.94
N SER A 544 -20.67 1.61 1.85
CA SER A 544 -20.11 2.22 0.64
C SER A 544 -19.31 1.19 -0.13
N VAL A 545 -19.39 1.26 -1.45
CA VAL A 545 -18.64 0.39 -2.36
C VAL A 545 -17.98 1.24 -3.43
N VAL A 546 -16.70 1.00 -3.65
CA VAL A 546 -15.97 1.55 -4.79
C VAL A 546 -15.48 0.41 -5.68
N VAL A 547 -15.58 0.60 -7.00
CA VAL A 547 -15.12 -0.37 -8.01
C VAL A 547 -14.11 0.32 -8.92
N ASN A 548 -12.86 -0.01 -8.72
CA ASN A 548 -11.71 0.58 -9.42
C ASN A 548 -11.24 -0.34 -10.54
N SER A 549 -10.94 0.23 -11.71
CA SER A 549 -10.39 -0.54 -12.83
C SER A 549 -8.92 -0.91 -12.61
N LEU A 550 -8.60 -2.18 -12.76
CA LEU A 550 -7.24 -2.71 -12.83
C LEU A 550 -6.86 -3.12 -14.27
N GLY A 551 -7.59 -2.65 -15.27
CA GLY A 551 -7.46 -3.07 -16.67
C GLY A 551 -8.57 -4.04 -17.06
N LEU A 552 -8.26 -5.32 -17.27
CA LEU A 552 -9.27 -6.34 -17.59
C LEU A 552 -10.13 -6.75 -16.40
N LEU A 553 -9.65 -6.57 -15.21
CA LEU A 553 -10.38 -6.82 -13.96
C LEU A 553 -10.59 -5.52 -13.20
N ASP A 554 -11.53 -5.56 -12.29
CA ASP A 554 -11.82 -4.49 -11.36
C ASP A 554 -11.56 -4.96 -9.93
N ASN A 555 -11.13 -4.03 -9.08
CA ASN A 555 -11.09 -4.20 -7.63
C ASN A 555 -12.31 -3.54 -7.03
N LEU A 556 -13.16 -4.34 -6.40
CA LEU A 556 -14.29 -3.86 -5.61
C LEU A 556 -13.88 -3.84 -4.14
N GLN A 557 -14.05 -2.70 -3.47
CA GLN A 557 -13.96 -2.60 -2.02
C GLN A 557 -15.32 -2.22 -1.43
N ILE A 558 -15.77 -3.00 -0.46
CA ILE A 558 -16.95 -2.71 0.36
C ILE A 558 -16.53 -2.34 1.78
N ALA A 559 -17.07 -1.25 2.32
CA ALA A 559 -16.97 -0.88 3.73
C ALA A 559 -18.39 -0.87 4.33
N ALA A 560 -18.71 -1.88 5.14
CA ALA A 560 -20.03 -2.09 5.73
C ALA A 560 -20.04 -1.83 7.23
N THR A 561 -21.14 -1.31 7.76
CA THR A 561 -21.36 -1.03 9.17
C THR A 561 -22.80 -1.36 9.61
N GLY A 562 -23.07 -1.35 10.92
CA GLY A 562 -24.38 -1.71 11.45
C GLY A 562 -24.69 -3.21 11.36
N LEU A 563 -23.66 -4.03 11.16
CA LEU A 563 -23.75 -5.49 11.10
C LEU A 563 -23.70 -6.09 12.50
N ILE A 564 -24.15 -7.33 12.63
CA ILE A 564 -24.06 -8.07 13.92
C ILE A 564 -22.60 -8.48 14.14
N PRO A 565 -21.96 -8.05 15.26
CA PRO A 565 -20.60 -8.41 15.55
C PRO A 565 -20.36 -9.93 15.55
N GLY A 566 -19.28 -10.36 14.88
CA GLY A 566 -18.90 -11.76 14.81
C GLY A 566 -19.70 -12.60 13.79
N GLN A 567 -20.76 -12.06 13.19
CA GLN A 567 -21.56 -12.73 12.17
C GLN A 567 -20.84 -12.73 10.81
N SER A 568 -21.06 -13.79 10.02
CA SER A 568 -20.51 -13.92 8.66
C SER A 568 -21.53 -13.52 7.61
N TYR A 569 -21.05 -12.82 6.59
CA TYR A 569 -21.84 -12.29 5.49
C TYR A 569 -21.24 -12.66 4.15
N GLN A 570 -22.07 -12.62 3.11
CA GLN A 570 -21.66 -12.85 1.74
C GLN A 570 -22.11 -11.69 0.86
N LEU A 571 -21.18 -11.08 0.13
CA LEU A 571 -21.46 -10.16 -0.96
C LEU A 571 -21.63 -10.98 -2.26
N SER A 572 -22.70 -10.72 -2.99
CA SER A 572 -23.03 -11.41 -4.25
C SER A 572 -23.56 -10.46 -5.30
N LEU A 573 -23.43 -10.84 -6.59
CA LEU A 573 -24.15 -10.24 -7.71
C LEU A 573 -25.50 -10.95 -7.91
N VAL A 574 -26.53 -10.17 -8.14
CA VAL A 574 -27.90 -10.65 -8.42
C VAL A 574 -28.50 -9.95 -9.63
N PRO A 575 -29.39 -10.62 -10.37
CA PRO A 575 -30.08 -9.99 -11.50
C PRO A 575 -31.25 -9.07 -11.09
N SER A 576 -31.71 -9.13 -9.83
CA SER A 576 -32.85 -8.36 -9.33
C SER A 576 -32.64 -7.96 -7.86
N LEU A 577 -33.11 -6.78 -7.49
CA LEU A 577 -33.18 -6.30 -6.09
C LEU A 577 -34.51 -6.62 -5.41
N THR A 578 -35.46 -7.19 -6.14
CA THR A 578 -36.74 -7.66 -5.59
C THR A 578 -36.78 -9.18 -5.50
N MET A 579 -37.39 -9.71 -4.44
CA MET A 579 -37.53 -11.17 -4.29
C MET A 579 -38.47 -11.77 -5.34
N PRO A 580 -38.14 -12.94 -5.88
CA PRO A 580 -36.87 -13.66 -5.69
C PRO A 580 -35.71 -13.00 -6.42
N TYR A 581 -34.56 -12.84 -5.72
CA TYR A 581 -33.37 -12.14 -6.25
C TYR A 581 -32.74 -12.81 -7.48
N GLY A 582 -33.16 -14.05 -7.80
CA GLY A 582 -32.60 -14.85 -8.88
C GLY A 582 -31.30 -15.54 -8.53
N ASN A 583 -30.53 -15.91 -9.55
CA ASN A 583 -29.25 -16.58 -9.36
C ASN A 583 -28.23 -15.64 -8.70
N GLN A 584 -27.68 -16.06 -7.56
CA GLN A 584 -26.68 -15.30 -6.80
C GLN A 584 -25.29 -15.78 -7.17
N GLU A 585 -24.47 -14.88 -7.69
CA GLU A 585 -23.05 -15.10 -7.94
C GLU A 585 -22.24 -14.55 -6.77
N ALA A 586 -21.62 -15.45 -6.00
CA ALA A 586 -20.84 -15.10 -4.83
C ALA A 586 -19.54 -14.38 -5.20
N LEU A 587 -19.29 -13.20 -4.64
CA LEU A 587 -18.06 -12.45 -4.81
C LEU A 587 -17.08 -12.70 -3.66
N ILE A 588 -17.51 -12.45 -2.42
CA ILE A 588 -16.67 -12.62 -1.24
C ILE A 588 -17.49 -12.89 0.03
N ARG A 589 -16.95 -13.71 0.92
CA ARG A 589 -17.43 -13.86 2.30
C ARG A 589 -16.57 -13.06 3.25
N PHE A 590 -17.20 -12.39 4.21
CA PHE A 590 -16.52 -11.62 5.23
C PHE A 590 -17.22 -11.74 6.58
N LYS A 591 -16.52 -11.39 7.66
CA LYS A 591 -17.02 -11.44 9.02
C LYS A 591 -17.00 -10.05 9.62
N ALA A 592 -18.09 -9.65 10.27
CA ALA A 592 -18.13 -8.40 11.00
C ALA A 592 -17.21 -8.45 12.24
N ASN A 593 -16.46 -7.39 12.46
CA ASN A 593 -15.58 -7.23 13.63
C ASN A 593 -16.38 -6.88 14.90
N ALA A 594 -15.70 -6.61 16.00
CA ALA A 594 -16.33 -6.30 17.28
C ALA A 594 -17.15 -5.01 17.29
N SER A 595 -16.92 -4.08 16.35
CA SER A 595 -17.70 -2.85 16.18
C SER A 595 -18.89 -3.00 15.22
N GLY A 596 -19.19 -4.22 14.75
CA GLY A 596 -20.24 -4.46 13.76
C GLY A 596 -19.92 -3.91 12.37
N SER A 597 -18.64 -3.87 12.01
CA SER A 597 -18.19 -3.36 10.71
C SER A 597 -17.25 -4.34 9.99
N ALA A 598 -17.10 -4.17 8.67
CA ALA A 598 -16.16 -4.93 7.87
C ALA A 598 -15.69 -4.11 6.67
N ILE A 599 -14.42 -4.32 6.27
CA ILE A 599 -13.91 -3.94 4.96
C ILE A 599 -13.54 -5.23 4.25
N ALA A 600 -13.99 -5.40 3.00
CA ALA A 600 -13.70 -6.58 2.20
C ALA A 600 -13.47 -6.18 0.73
N GLN A 601 -12.69 -6.98 0.02
CA GLN A 601 -12.34 -6.72 -1.37
C GLN A 601 -12.63 -7.95 -2.24
N ALA A 602 -13.09 -7.72 -3.47
CA ALA A 602 -13.31 -8.75 -4.48
C ALA A 602 -12.72 -8.31 -5.81
N LEU A 603 -12.24 -9.28 -6.60
CA LEU A 603 -11.71 -9.06 -7.94
C LEU A 603 -12.61 -9.72 -8.98
N GLY A 604 -12.82 -9.05 -10.10
CA GLY A 604 -13.61 -9.59 -11.21
C GLY A 604 -13.94 -8.54 -12.26
N PRO A 605 -14.57 -8.90 -13.37
CA PRO A 605 -15.04 -7.97 -14.39
C PRO A 605 -16.35 -7.30 -13.92
N LEU A 606 -16.28 -6.51 -12.84
CA LEU A 606 -17.45 -6.08 -12.06
C LEU A 606 -18.05 -4.77 -12.55
N ARG A 607 -17.21 -3.80 -12.98
CA ARG A 607 -17.68 -2.47 -13.35
C ARG A 607 -18.66 -2.51 -14.52
N GLN A 608 -18.37 -3.28 -15.55
CA GLN A 608 -19.24 -3.38 -16.74
C GLN A 608 -20.65 -3.88 -16.40
N VAL A 609 -20.75 -4.88 -15.52
CA VAL A 609 -22.06 -5.45 -15.14
C VAL A 609 -22.80 -4.60 -14.10
N LEU A 610 -22.09 -3.80 -13.29
CA LEU A 610 -22.68 -2.94 -12.27
C LEU A 610 -23.13 -1.58 -12.81
N THR A 611 -22.46 -1.06 -13.84
CA THR A 611 -22.72 0.27 -14.42
C THR A 611 -23.34 0.21 -15.82
N ALA A 612 -23.59 -0.99 -16.37
CA ALA A 612 -24.19 -1.15 -17.69
C ALA A 612 -25.53 -0.40 -17.76
N PRO A 613 -25.78 0.42 -18.80
CA PRO A 613 -27.14 0.87 -19.07
C PRO A 613 -28.01 -0.35 -19.34
N GLN A 614 -29.33 -0.24 -19.11
CA GLN A 614 -30.28 -1.30 -19.49
C GLN A 614 -30.14 -1.53 -21.00
N SER A 615 -29.24 -2.44 -21.37
CA SER A 615 -28.94 -2.76 -22.76
C SER A 615 -29.94 -3.81 -23.25
N THR A 616 -30.35 -3.68 -24.48
CA THR A 616 -31.09 -4.70 -25.22
C THR A 616 -30.23 -5.92 -25.55
N ASP A 617 -28.93 -5.86 -25.32
CA ASP A 617 -27.99 -6.96 -25.54
C ASP A 617 -28.12 -7.98 -24.40
N GLN A 618 -28.53 -9.21 -24.76
CA GLN A 618 -28.85 -10.26 -23.78
C GLN A 618 -27.65 -10.73 -22.96
N ASP A 619 -26.43 -10.45 -23.41
CA ASP A 619 -25.19 -10.92 -22.77
C ASP A 619 -24.64 -9.97 -21.67
N LEU A 620 -25.09 -8.70 -21.64
CA LEU A 620 -24.66 -7.68 -20.66
C LEU A 620 -25.84 -7.17 -19.83
N LYS A 621 -26.56 -8.06 -19.15
CA LYS A 621 -27.62 -7.64 -18.21
C LYS A 621 -27.01 -7.01 -16.98
N GLN A 622 -27.50 -5.81 -16.62
CA GLN A 622 -27.17 -5.15 -15.36
C GLN A 622 -27.30 -6.13 -14.19
N ARG A 623 -26.32 -6.13 -13.30
CA ARG A 623 -26.31 -6.86 -12.04
C ARG A 623 -26.29 -5.88 -10.89
N PHE A 624 -26.73 -6.33 -9.74
CA PHE A 624 -26.80 -5.54 -8.51
C PHE A 624 -26.06 -6.24 -7.39
N LEU A 625 -25.58 -5.48 -6.43
CA LEU A 625 -24.94 -5.99 -5.24
C LEU A 625 -25.95 -6.26 -4.14
N ILE A 626 -25.80 -7.40 -3.49
CA ILE A 626 -26.56 -7.80 -2.30
C ILE A 626 -25.60 -8.37 -1.25
N VAL A 627 -25.83 -8.03 0.02
CA VAL A 627 -25.17 -8.70 1.15
C VAL A 627 -26.20 -9.55 1.87
N THR A 628 -25.89 -10.83 2.03
CA THR A 628 -26.73 -11.79 2.74
C THR A 628 -25.99 -12.32 3.97
N GLU A 629 -26.74 -12.66 5.01
CA GLU A 629 -26.22 -13.38 6.17
C GLU A 629 -25.92 -14.84 5.79
N VAL A 630 -24.73 -15.33 6.15
CA VAL A 630 -24.35 -16.73 5.93
C VAL A 630 -25.09 -17.62 6.92
N GLY A 631 -25.84 -18.60 6.39
CA GLY A 631 -26.66 -19.53 7.18
C GLY A 631 -28.16 -19.30 6.99
N SER A 632 -28.68 -18.10 7.17
CA SER A 632 -30.09 -17.78 6.91
C SER A 632 -30.37 -17.44 5.46
N GLY A 633 -29.36 -16.94 4.71
CA GLY A 633 -29.53 -16.40 3.37
C GLY A 633 -30.35 -15.09 3.32
N GLN A 634 -30.68 -14.52 4.49
CA GLN A 634 -31.45 -13.28 4.57
C GLN A 634 -30.63 -12.10 4.01
N ALA A 635 -31.23 -11.28 3.16
CA ALA A 635 -30.62 -10.05 2.69
C ALA A 635 -30.57 -9.02 3.83
N VAL A 636 -29.37 -8.48 4.07
CA VAL A 636 -29.13 -7.44 5.10
C VAL A 636 -28.80 -6.10 4.47
N LEU A 637 -28.26 -6.09 3.25
CA LEU A 637 -27.98 -4.88 2.46
C LEU A 637 -28.31 -5.11 0.99
N LEU A 638 -28.92 -4.13 0.37
CA LEU A 638 -29.23 -4.08 -1.07
C LEU A 638 -28.62 -2.82 -1.67
N GLN A 639 -28.12 -2.92 -2.89
CA GLN A 639 -27.66 -1.75 -3.65
C GLN A 639 -28.79 -0.73 -3.79
N ALA A 640 -28.53 0.51 -3.39
CA ALA A 640 -29.45 1.61 -3.60
C ALA A 640 -29.53 1.95 -5.08
N VAL A 641 -30.73 1.88 -5.66
CA VAL A 641 -30.97 2.36 -7.03
C VAL A 641 -31.00 3.88 -6.96
N ARG A 642 -30.15 4.58 -7.72
CA ARG A 642 -30.25 6.04 -7.87
C ARG A 642 -31.64 6.33 -8.42
N GLY A 643 -32.52 6.87 -7.58
CA GLY A 643 -33.78 7.42 -8.02
C GLY A 643 -33.49 8.53 -9.03
N SER A 644 -34.21 8.54 -10.13
CA SER A 644 -34.33 9.72 -10.99
C SER A 644 -34.93 10.85 -10.16
N THR A 645 -34.07 11.69 -9.58
CA THR A 645 -34.47 12.99 -9.05
C THR A 645 -34.47 14.02 -10.16
#